data_50e753f29b8002fb70508d7044fa5231
#
_entry.id   50e753f29b8002fb70508d7044fa5231
#
_cell.length_a   1.000
_cell.length_b   1.000
_cell.length_c   1.000
_cell.angle_alpha   90.00
_cell.angle_beta   90.00
_cell.angle_gamma   90.00
#
_symmetry.space_group_name_H-M   'P 1'
#
loop_
_entity.id
_entity.type
_entity.pdbx_description
1 polymer ?
#
loop_
_entity_poly.entity_id
_entity_poly.type
_entity_poly.pdbx_seq_one_letter_code
_entity_poly.pdbx_strand_id
1 'polypeptide(L)'
;MEKGTLLEYRLNGDRRLAVADRPDGKKNWVVVDENGQANSIPPRQIAYEIGGGSYKPSDIPNFRKEVEKYLDPDSLEVAWEILVEENRGVDPGEMAMLLFSENEAPNRYASYLLLSEDKLYFKQKGDRYEPRSATQVAELKHQQEVETHRQQEWGNFVARVQQRLAGELVEWENTDRIRIEALEKYAALAEEARERNHAKETLSSLGRTDTPQAAFKLLVELKVWSEHENLVLRRTQIPIHFSTKVLEVSQRCLNFPPPDLDANNRLDLTHLKVYTIDDESTLEIDDGVSLEYLEDGRQRLWIHIADPTRLLSPGDELDLEARRRSTTVYLPTGMVPMFPHDLATGPMSLVQSQLCAALSFSVILEESGAVTEYSIHVSTIKPTYRLTYDDVDEMLQLGLQAEPEISAIAAWSKRRHAWRVSQGAITISMPDSSIKVDENEEITIRLLEDCPSRQLVAEMMILAGELGARYAQTHNIPVPFRGQPQPELPPEEELLILSPGPVRSSAIRRCMPKSEMATTPSRHASLGLDAYIQVTSPIRRYSDLLAHFQIKAHLRGDPLPLAVLEVQEIVQSIGMAVREASLVERQTNRYWILEYLRRHSGEVWQAVVLRWLREDENLGLILLEDIGIELAWRFPRAVSLGDRLDLQVAYADPREDQIHFQEMVYQTAQL
;
A
#
# COMPACT_ATOMS: atom_id res chain seq x y z
N MET A 1 52.28 43.95 26.73
CA MET A 1 52.88 42.69 27.25
C MET A 1 54.33 42.93 27.61
N GLU A 2 54.80 42.45 28.74
CA GLU A 2 56.16 42.55 29.27
C GLU A 2 56.72 41.15 29.55
N LYS A 3 58.09 41.06 29.69
CA LYS A 3 58.72 39.80 30.06
C LYS A 3 58.19 39.31 31.41
N GLY A 4 57.81 38.01 31.50
CA GLY A 4 57.21 37.42 32.68
C GLY A 4 55.68 37.52 32.74
N THR A 5 55.03 38.10 31.71
CA THR A 5 53.57 38.08 31.61
C THR A 5 53.09 36.65 31.35
N LEU A 6 52.20 36.12 32.20
CA LEU A 6 51.49 34.86 31.96
C LEU A 6 50.33 35.16 31.02
N LEU A 7 50.11 34.31 30.01
CA LEU A 7 49.06 34.47 29.04
C LEU A 7 48.49 33.13 28.56
N GLU A 8 47.27 33.21 28.09
CA GLU A 8 46.65 32.14 27.31
C GLU A 8 46.80 32.45 25.81
N TYR A 9 47.20 31.46 25.05
CA TYR A 9 47.20 31.54 23.60
C TYR A 9 46.55 30.30 22.97
N ARG A 10 46.08 30.45 21.74
CA ARG A 10 45.44 29.36 20.98
C ARG A 10 46.40 28.82 19.92
N LEU A 11 46.60 27.51 19.94
CA LEU A 11 47.37 26.81 18.90
C LEU A 11 46.53 25.63 18.40
N ASN A 12 46.20 25.63 17.11
CA ASN A 12 45.35 24.64 16.45
C ASN A 12 43.96 24.41 17.16
N GLY A 13 43.44 25.46 17.79
CA GLY A 13 42.18 25.40 18.52
C GLY A 13 42.33 25.17 20.03
N ASP A 14 43.45 24.58 20.48
CA ASP A 14 43.72 24.30 21.89
C ASP A 14 44.15 25.54 22.67
N ARG A 15 43.67 25.67 23.91
CA ARG A 15 44.10 26.68 24.87
C ARG A 15 45.38 26.25 25.54
N ARG A 16 46.40 27.11 25.54
CA ARG A 16 47.68 26.85 26.20
C ARG A 16 48.12 28.04 27.03
N LEU A 17 48.66 27.76 28.20
CA LEU A 17 49.29 28.77 29.05
C LEU A 17 50.80 28.83 28.76
N ALA A 18 51.32 30.04 28.68
CA ALA A 18 52.77 30.27 28.54
C ALA A 18 53.16 31.62 29.15
N VAL A 19 54.44 31.77 29.44
CA VAL A 19 55.04 32.98 29.96
C VAL A 19 55.79 33.71 28.84
N ALA A 20 55.55 35.00 28.69
CA ALA A 20 56.28 35.86 27.75
C ALA A 20 57.74 35.97 28.11
N ASP A 21 58.66 35.62 27.20
CA ASP A 21 60.13 35.70 27.44
C ASP A 21 60.76 36.94 26.78
N ARG A 22 60.53 37.13 25.47
CA ARG A 22 61.09 38.24 24.72
C ARG A 22 60.28 38.60 23.46
N PRO A 23 60.32 39.84 23.02
CA PRO A 23 59.74 40.19 21.72
C PRO A 23 60.48 39.47 20.59
N ASP A 24 59.68 39.06 19.54
CA ASP A 24 60.20 38.45 18.31
C ASP A 24 59.77 39.29 17.12
N GLY A 25 60.72 40.07 16.59
CA GLY A 25 60.46 41.04 15.51
C GLY A 25 59.57 42.22 15.97
N LYS A 26 58.72 42.75 15.03
CA LYS A 26 57.96 43.97 15.29
C LYS A 26 56.67 43.76 16.06
N LYS A 27 56.10 42.56 16.04
CA LYS A 27 54.77 42.35 16.58
C LYS A 27 54.62 41.03 17.36
N ASN A 28 55.48 40.01 17.14
CA ASN A 28 55.36 38.70 17.80
C ASN A 28 56.09 38.69 19.14
N TRP A 29 55.75 37.68 19.95
CA TRP A 29 56.42 37.36 21.19
C TRP A 29 56.85 35.91 21.25
N VAL A 30 58.04 35.65 21.75
CA VAL A 30 58.46 34.32 22.15
C VAL A 30 57.85 34.09 23.52
N VAL A 31 57.04 33.00 23.63
CA VAL A 31 56.42 32.54 24.89
C VAL A 31 56.95 31.16 25.22
N VAL A 32 57.10 30.84 26.49
CA VAL A 32 57.58 29.56 26.96
C VAL A 32 56.52 28.88 27.78
N ASP A 33 56.18 27.64 27.45
CA ASP A 33 55.21 26.83 28.16
C ASP A 33 55.80 26.12 29.40
N GLU A 34 54.97 25.38 30.14
CA GLU A 34 55.34 24.65 31.36
C GLU A 34 56.45 23.61 31.13
N ASN A 35 56.61 23.11 29.90
CA ASN A 35 57.61 22.14 29.48
C ASN A 35 58.90 22.77 29.00
N GLY A 36 58.99 24.11 29.04
CA GLY A 36 60.17 24.86 28.55
C GLY A 36 60.21 25.00 27.03
N GLN A 37 59.12 24.66 26.30
CA GLN A 37 59.07 24.82 24.88
C GLN A 37 58.81 26.28 24.51
N ALA A 38 59.67 26.87 23.69
CA ALA A 38 59.55 28.25 23.23
C ALA A 38 58.78 28.31 21.87
N ASN A 39 57.73 29.11 21.82
CA ASN A 39 56.94 29.35 20.62
C ASN A 39 56.88 30.84 20.30
N SER A 40 57.04 31.23 19.05
CA SER A 40 56.77 32.59 18.61
C SER A 40 55.30 32.74 18.21
N ILE A 41 54.61 33.61 18.92
CA ILE A 41 53.17 33.79 18.72
C ILE A 41 52.83 35.22 18.28
N PRO A 42 51.99 35.41 17.28
CA PRO A 42 51.47 36.72 16.91
C PRO A 42 50.35 37.19 17.88
N PRO A 43 50.11 38.50 18.03
CA PRO A 43 49.12 39.05 18.96
C PRO A 43 47.72 38.45 18.78
N ARG A 44 47.34 38.09 17.59
CA ARG A 44 46.01 37.49 17.26
C ARG A 44 45.78 36.08 17.88
N GLN A 45 46.86 35.42 18.29
CA GLN A 45 46.76 34.11 18.94
C GLN A 45 46.68 34.23 20.45
N ILE A 46 46.97 35.40 21.02
CA ILE A 46 46.80 35.65 22.45
C ILE A 46 45.29 35.79 22.75
N ALA A 47 44.78 34.87 23.54
CA ALA A 47 43.38 34.86 23.94
C ALA A 47 43.11 35.68 25.19
N TYR A 48 44.04 35.65 26.15
CA TYR A 48 43.95 36.42 27.40
C TYR A 48 45.30 36.71 28.00
N GLU A 49 45.54 37.95 28.47
CA GLU A 49 46.73 38.33 29.22
C GLU A 49 46.40 38.28 30.73
N ILE A 50 47.07 37.39 31.48
CA ILE A 50 46.90 37.22 32.91
C ILE A 50 47.79 38.22 33.60
N GLY A 51 47.31 39.42 33.92
CA GLY A 51 48.08 40.45 34.55
C GLY A 51 48.45 40.16 36.00
N GLY A 52 49.52 40.77 36.51
CA GLY A 52 50.00 40.70 37.88
C GLY A 52 51.23 39.77 38.05
N GLY A 53 52.31 40.28 38.59
CA GLY A 53 53.51 39.53 38.91
C GLY A 53 54.41 39.18 37.70
N SER A 54 55.63 38.72 37.97
CA SER A 54 56.56 38.19 36.98
C SER A 54 56.57 36.65 37.13
N TYR A 55 55.86 35.96 36.19
CA TYR A 55 55.78 34.51 36.20
C TYR A 55 56.96 33.84 35.51
N LYS A 56 57.27 32.61 35.98
CA LYS A 56 58.19 31.70 35.30
C LYS A 56 57.41 30.53 34.74
N PRO A 57 57.92 29.85 33.70
CA PRO A 57 57.26 28.67 33.15
C PRO A 57 56.96 27.55 34.21
N SER A 58 57.81 27.42 35.23
CA SER A 58 57.63 26.51 36.33
C SER A 58 56.42 26.82 37.25
N ASP A 59 55.89 28.02 37.18
CA ASP A 59 54.73 28.45 38.00
C ASP A 59 53.39 28.05 37.41
N ILE A 60 53.36 27.74 36.10
CA ILE A 60 52.15 27.42 35.36
C ILE A 60 51.35 26.26 35.99
N PRO A 61 51.99 25.13 36.40
CA PRO A 61 51.23 24.02 37.00
C PRO A 61 50.54 24.39 38.31
N ASN A 62 51.18 25.19 39.14
CA ASN A 62 50.65 25.66 40.42
C ASN A 62 49.51 26.68 40.17
N PHE A 63 49.70 27.61 39.22
CA PHE A 63 48.69 28.56 38.83
C PHE A 63 47.41 27.85 38.32
N ARG A 64 47.57 26.81 37.52
CA ARG A 64 46.42 26.02 37.01
C ARG A 64 45.66 25.37 38.17
N LYS A 65 46.34 24.77 39.14
CA LYS A 65 45.70 24.20 40.33
C LYS A 65 45.00 25.23 41.21
N GLU A 66 45.47 26.45 41.24
CA GLU A 66 44.78 27.54 41.94
C GLU A 66 43.51 27.97 41.18
N VAL A 67 43.56 28.09 39.88
CA VAL A 67 42.44 28.43 39.02
C VAL A 67 41.32 27.38 39.11
N GLU A 68 41.67 26.08 39.13
CA GLU A 68 40.74 24.96 39.25
C GLU A 68 39.81 25.05 40.47
N LYS A 69 40.24 25.68 41.54
CA LYS A 69 39.43 25.85 42.78
C LYS A 69 38.22 26.78 42.58
N TYR A 70 38.28 27.63 41.55
CA TYR A 70 37.31 28.68 41.25
C TYR A 70 36.44 28.36 40.03
N LEU A 71 36.63 27.22 39.36
CA LEU A 71 35.90 26.82 38.17
C LEU A 71 34.59 26.11 38.55
N ASP A 72 33.61 26.89 38.98
CA ASP A 72 32.25 26.43 39.25
C ASP A 72 31.28 27.13 38.26
N PRO A 73 30.82 26.43 37.22
CA PRO A 73 29.88 27.01 36.23
C PRO A 73 28.56 27.49 36.85
N ASP A 74 28.09 26.85 37.93
CA ASP A 74 26.81 27.21 38.55
C ASP A 74 26.88 28.60 39.21
N SER A 75 28.07 29.09 39.53
CA SER A 75 28.31 30.41 40.08
C SER A 75 27.89 31.55 39.12
N LEU A 76 27.90 31.27 37.76
CA LEU A 76 27.49 32.24 36.76
C LEU A 76 26.01 32.60 36.81
N GLU A 77 25.14 31.71 37.26
CA GLU A 77 23.70 31.97 37.38
C GLU A 77 23.46 33.07 38.39
N VAL A 78 24.08 32.99 39.56
CA VAL A 78 23.95 33.98 40.65
C VAL A 78 24.50 35.36 40.20
N ALA A 79 25.66 35.34 39.50
CA ALA A 79 26.22 36.60 38.95
C ALA A 79 25.31 37.20 37.88
N TRP A 80 24.69 36.37 37.04
CA TRP A 80 23.78 36.80 35.99
C TRP A 80 22.50 37.44 36.61
N GLU A 81 21.89 36.86 37.63
CA GLU A 81 20.72 37.40 38.33
C GLU A 81 20.97 38.83 38.78
N ILE A 82 22.14 39.12 39.35
CA ILE A 82 22.52 40.45 39.81
C ILE A 82 22.71 41.40 38.61
N LEU A 83 23.48 40.99 37.62
CA LEU A 83 23.91 41.82 36.51
C LEU A 83 22.81 42.09 35.47
N VAL A 84 21.82 41.17 35.33
CA VAL A 84 20.67 41.39 34.44
C VAL A 84 19.77 42.51 34.93
N GLU A 85 19.57 42.65 36.27
CA GLU A 85 18.81 43.76 36.84
C GLU A 85 19.52 45.10 36.64
N GLU A 86 20.86 45.12 36.77
CA GLU A 86 21.68 46.31 36.55
C GLU A 86 21.87 46.65 35.07
N ASN A 87 21.54 45.74 34.15
CA ASN A 87 21.80 45.82 32.72
C ASN A 87 23.23 46.23 32.40
N ARG A 88 24.18 45.67 33.13
CA ARG A 88 25.61 46.04 33.06
C ARG A 88 26.49 44.88 32.57
N GLY A 89 27.24 45.15 31.52
CA GLY A 89 28.28 44.22 31.07
C GLY A 89 29.52 44.29 31.99
N VAL A 90 30.19 43.18 32.16
CA VAL A 90 31.36 43.00 33.03
C VAL A 90 32.59 42.53 32.24
N ASP A 91 33.75 42.86 32.74
CA ASP A 91 35.00 42.24 32.34
C ASP A 91 35.40 41.11 33.31
N PRO A 92 36.39 40.28 33.01
CA PRO A 92 36.78 39.16 33.86
C PRO A 92 37.23 39.57 35.25
N GLY A 93 37.79 40.80 35.42
CA GLY A 93 38.21 41.34 36.72
C GLY A 93 37.03 41.78 37.60
N GLU A 94 36.04 42.45 36.99
CA GLU A 94 34.77 42.79 37.66
C GLU A 94 33.96 41.54 38.04
N MET A 95 33.99 40.51 37.19
CA MET A 95 33.36 39.21 37.46
C MET A 95 34.07 38.46 38.63
N ALA A 96 35.39 38.50 38.65
CA ALA A 96 36.16 37.89 39.77
C ALA A 96 35.83 38.55 41.11
N MET A 97 35.69 39.89 41.15
CA MET A 97 35.24 40.57 42.36
C MET A 97 33.81 40.19 42.78
N LEU A 98 32.92 39.97 41.82
CA LEU A 98 31.52 39.61 42.08
C LEU A 98 31.45 38.15 42.61
N LEU A 99 32.16 37.22 41.96
CA LEU A 99 32.10 35.79 42.31
C LEU A 99 32.91 35.39 43.55
N PHE A 100 34.10 36.01 43.69
CA PHE A 100 35.10 35.55 44.65
C PHE A 100 35.50 36.60 45.68
N SER A 101 34.98 37.82 45.57
CA SER A 101 35.36 38.96 46.38
C SER A 101 36.87 39.32 46.33
N GLU A 102 37.57 38.78 45.34
CA GLU A 102 39.01 38.95 45.11
C GLU A 102 39.27 39.20 43.65
N ASN A 103 40.32 39.98 43.34
CA ASN A 103 40.68 40.29 41.98
C ASN A 103 42.15 40.00 41.69
N GLU A 104 42.61 38.82 42.18
CA GLU A 104 43.94 38.32 41.88
C GLU A 104 44.00 37.59 40.54
N ALA A 105 45.21 37.30 40.06
CA ALA A 105 45.38 36.73 38.71
C ALA A 105 44.68 35.37 38.53
N PRO A 106 44.65 34.43 39.50
CA PRO A 106 43.94 33.18 39.40
C PRO A 106 42.43 33.38 39.30
N ASN A 107 41.86 34.27 40.12
CA ASN A 107 40.42 34.59 40.15
C ASN A 107 39.96 35.22 38.84
N ARG A 108 40.71 36.18 38.30
CA ARG A 108 40.40 36.82 37.02
C ARG A 108 40.45 35.86 35.86
N TYR A 109 41.45 34.98 35.86
CA TYR A 109 41.56 33.98 34.81
C TYR A 109 40.46 32.92 34.93
N ALA A 110 40.09 32.46 36.13
CA ALA A 110 38.93 31.61 36.32
C ALA A 110 37.64 32.26 35.81
N SER A 111 37.39 33.51 36.14
CA SER A 111 36.23 34.27 35.65
C SER A 111 36.24 34.41 34.12
N TYR A 112 37.40 34.62 33.51
CA TYR A 112 37.54 34.63 32.03
C TYR A 112 37.21 33.26 31.44
N LEU A 113 37.66 32.16 32.03
CA LEU A 113 37.36 30.81 31.56
C LEU A 113 35.84 30.54 31.66
N LEU A 114 35.22 30.77 32.82
CA LEU A 114 33.79 30.62 33.03
C LEU A 114 32.98 31.42 32.02
N LEU A 115 33.27 32.71 31.84
CA LEU A 115 32.57 33.59 30.90
C LEU A 115 32.78 33.20 29.44
N SER A 116 34.02 32.79 29.08
CA SER A 116 34.34 32.44 27.70
C SER A 116 33.78 31.09 27.26
N GLU A 117 33.44 30.20 28.17
CA GLU A 117 32.84 28.92 27.96
C GLU A 117 31.31 28.95 28.12
N ASP A 118 30.80 29.97 28.77
CA ASP A 118 29.37 30.14 28.96
C ASP A 118 28.64 30.36 27.63
N LYS A 119 27.56 29.64 27.43
CA LYS A 119 26.67 29.75 26.28
C LYS A 119 25.28 30.21 26.66
N LEU A 120 24.99 30.28 27.96
CA LEU A 120 23.65 30.42 28.49
C LEU A 120 23.38 31.82 29.03
N TYR A 121 24.20 32.31 29.94
CA TYR A 121 23.93 33.51 30.71
C TYR A 121 24.52 34.81 30.12
N PHE A 122 25.71 34.71 29.50
CA PHE A 122 26.43 35.88 29.00
C PHE A 122 26.72 35.80 27.51
N LYS A 123 26.92 36.95 26.89
CA LYS A 123 27.34 37.10 25.51
C LYS A 123 28.54 38.01 25.43
N GLN A 124 29.63 37.55 24.83
CA GLN A 124 30.81 38.36 24.63
C GLN A 124 30.52 39.48 23.60
N LYS A 125 30.91 40.75 23.97
CA LYS A 125 30.83 41.93 23.10
C LYS A 125 32.10 42.76 23.26
N GLY A 126 33.06 42.54 22.37
CA GLY A 126 34.40 43.10 22.51
C GLY A 126 35.13 42.46 23.70
N ASP A 127 35.63 43.33 24.60
CA ASP A 127 36.35 42.91 25.80
C ASP A 127 35.45 42.70 27.04
N ARG A 128 34.16 42.88 26.88
CA ARG A 128 33.18 42.73 27.96
C ARG A 128 32.17 41.65 27.68
N TYR A 129 31.54 41.16 28.73
CA TYR A 129 30.49 40.14 28.70
C TYR A 129 29.18 40.78 29.17
N GLU A 130 28.21 40.85 28.28
CA GLU A 130 26.87 41.38 28.59
C GLU A 130 25.92 40.26 29.06
N PRO A 131 25.16 40.46 30.16
CA PRO A 131 24.17 39.45 30.54
C PRO A 131 23.06 39.37 29.49
N ARG A 132 22.62 38.17 29.17
CA ARG A 132 21.45 37.93 28.33
C ARG A 132 20.19 38.30 29.11
N SER A 133 19.13 38.72 28.44
CA SER A 133 17.85 38.96 29.08
C SER A 133 17.25 37.69 29.69
N ALA A 134 16.42 37.80 30.69
CA ALA A 134 15.74 36.65 31.32
C ALA A 134 14.95 35.82 30.30
N THR A 135 14.32 36.48 29.32
CA THR A 135 13.62 35.78 28.23
C THR A 135 14.57 34.97 27.35
N GLN A 136 15.74 35.50 26.98
CA GLN A 136 16.75 34.77 26.19
C GLN A 136 17.33 33.57 26.94
N VAL A 137 17.61 33.73 28.25
CA VAL A 137 18.12 32.60 29.07
C VAL A 137 17.07 31.51 29.22
N ALA A 138 15.80 31.88 29.48
CA ALA A 138 14.69 30.95 29.56
C ALA A 138 14.50 30.17 28.25
N GLU A 139 14.60 30.85 27.13
CA GLU A 139 14.49 30.23 25.80
C GLU A 139 15.66 29.24 25.52
N LEU A 140 16.91 29.64 25.86
CA LEU A 140 18.08 28.78 25.71
C LEU A 140 18.03 27.56 26.65
N LYS A 141 17.58 27.73 27.92
CA LYS A 141 17.37 26.61 28.85
C LYS A 141 16.34 25.64 28.30
N HIS A 142 15.20 26.16 27.83
CA HIS A 142 14.15 25.32 27.22
C HIS A 142 14.66 24.58 25.97
N GLN A 143 15.40 25.23 25.10
CA GLN A 143 16.03 24.56 23.95
C GLN A 143 16.99 23.45 24.37
N GLN A 144 17.78 23.68 25.42
CA GLN A 144 18.72 22.69 25.94
C GLN A 144 17.98 21.49 26.59
N GLU A 145 16.91 21.75 27.34
CA GLU A 145 16.06 20.70 27.93
C GLU A 145 15.40 19.85 26.83
N VAL A 146 14.83 20.48 25.80
CA VAL A 146 14.22 19.79 24.66
C VAL A 146 15.26 18.92 23.93
N GLU A 147 16.45 19.43 23.69
CA GLU A 147 17.52 18.66 23.02
C GLU A 147 18.01 17.51 23.88
N THR A 148 18.14 17.71 25.22
CA THR A 148 18.54 16.64 26.14
C THR A 148 17.46 15.54 26.20
N HIS A 149 16.18 15.94 26.27
CA HIS A 149 15.08 14.99 26.26
C HIS A 149 15.03 14.20 24.94
N ARG A 150 15.21 14.89 23.80
CA ARG A 150 15.29 14.25 22.49
C ARG A 150 16.44 13.26 22.39
N GLN A 151 17.61 13.58 22.95
CA GLN A 151 18.75 12.65 22.96
C GLN A 151 18.50 11.44 23.85
N GLN A 152 17.80 11.62 24.97
CA GLN A 152 17.41 10.51 25.85
C GLN A 152 16.38 9.60 25.18
N GLU A 153 15.33 10.16 24.57
CA GLU A 153 14.34 9.39 23.80
C GLU A 153 15.01 8.61 22.66
N TRP A 154 15.97 9.24 21.97
CA TRP A 154 16.74 8.59 20.93
C TRP A 154 17.57 7.41 21.46
N GLY A 155 18.28 7.62 22.56
CA GLY A 155 19.08 6.56 23.21
C GLY A 155 18.22 5.37 23.65
N ASN A 156 17.05 5.66 24.22
CA ASN A 156 16.08 4.64 24.65
C ASN A 156 15.52 3.85 23.46
N PHE A 157 15.17 4.54 22.37
CA PHE A 157 14.72 3.89 21.13
C PHE A 157 15.79 2.93 20.58
N VAL A 158 17.02 3.41 20.43
CA VAL A 158 18.13 2.56 19.92
C VAL A 158 18.38 1.36 20.82
N ALA A 159 18.31 1.53 22.14
CA ALA A 159 18.45 0.44 23.10
C ALA A 159 17.34 -0.61 22.92
N ARG A 160 16.07 -0.19 22.79
CA ARG A 160 14.95 -1.10 22.53
C ARG A 160 15.09 -1.83 21.19
N VAL A 161 15.54 -1.14 20.14
CA VAL A 161 15.83 -1.78 18.85
C VAL A 161 16.90 -2.87 19.01
N GLN A 162 17.99 -2.60 19.75
CA GLN A 162 19.05 -3.58 19.99
C GLN A 162 18.56 -4.78 20.81
N GLN A 163 17.74 -4.56 21.84
CA GLN A 163 17.10 -5.62 22.62
C GLN A 163 16.21 -6.50 21.72
N ARG A 164 15.41 -5.88 20.84
CA ARG A 164 14.56 -6.62 19.91
C ARG A 164 15.38 -7.45 18.92
N LEU A 165 16.49 -6.90 18.41
CA LEU A 165 17.42 -7.61 17.53
C LEU A 165 18.13 -8.77 18.27
N ALA A 166 18.33 -8.66 19.58
CA ALA A 166 18.83 -9.74 20.43
C ALA A 166 17.77 -10.83 20.72
N GLY A 167 16.53 -10.66 20.25
CA GLY A 167 15.44 -11.63 20.43
C GLY A 167 14.55 -11.40 21.63
N GLU A 168 14.74 -10.30 22.37
CA GLU A 168 13.92 -9.95 23.52
C GLU A 168 12.54 -9.43 23.09
N LEU A 169 11.52 -9.63 23.92
CA LEU A 169 10.21 -9.02 23.74
C LEU A 169 10.30 -7.56 24.19
N VAL A 170 9.95 -6.65 23.28
CA VAL A 170 9.99 -5.20 23.53
C VAL A 170 8.61 -4.62 23.24
N GLU A 171 8.11 -3.79 24.14
CA GLU A 171 6.94 -2.94 23.89
C GLU A 171 7.39 -1.60 23.33
N TRP A 172 6.83 -1.20 22.19
CA TRP A 172 7.14 0.05 21.53
C TRP A 172 6.35 1.20 22.18
N GLU A 173 7.05 2.26 22.58
CA GLU A 173 6.42 3.49 23.05
C GLU A 173 5.84 4.33 21.89
N ASN A 174 5.00 5.30 22.22
CA ASN A 174 4.39 6.16 21.19
C ASN A 174 5.43 6.95 20.39
N THR A 175 6.52 7.37 21.02
CA THR A 175 7.66 8.05 20.38
C THR A 175 8.44 7.14 19.43
N ASP A 176 8.53 5.85 19.74
CA ASP A 176 9.17 4.84 18.90
C ASP A 176 8.36 4.60 17.61
N ARG A 177 7.02 4.60 17.72
CA ARG A 177 6.13 4.38 16.58
C ARG A 177 6.37 5.38 15.46
N ILE A 178 6.61 6.63 15.78
CA ILE A 178 6.92 7.68 14.78
C ILE A 178 8.17 7.31 13.99
N ARG A 179 9.19 6.74 14.65
CA ARG A 179 10.45 6.32 14.02
C ARG A 179 10.30 5.03 13.21
N ILE A 180 9.52 4.09 13.74
CA ILE A 180 9.17 2.86 13.01
C ILE A 180 8.36 3.20 11.77
N GLU A 181 7.36 4.07 11.86
CA GLU A 181 6.60 4.55 10.70
C GLU A 181 7.49 5.26 9.66
N ALA A 182 8.51 6.00 10.10
CA ALA A 182 9.47 6.60 9.18
C ALA A 182 10.29 5.53 8.43
N LEU A 183 10.68 4.45 9.11
CA LEU A 183 11.34 3.29 8.47
C LEU A 183 10.39 2.59 7.50
N GLU A 184 9.12 2.36 7.88
CA GLU A 184 8.10 1.75 7.03
C GLU A 184 7.87 2.57 5.75
N LYS A 185 7.71 3.88 5.89
CA LYS A 185 7.54 4.80 4.74
C LYS A 185 8.79 4.81 3.86
N TYR A 186 9.98 4.82 4.46
CA TYR A 186 11.22 4.80 3.68
C TYR A 186 11.42 3.47 2.94
N ALA A 187 11.13 2.34 3.58
CA ALA A 187 11.19 1.03 2.96
C ALA A 187 10.19 0.87 1.79
N ALA A 188 8.99 1.48 1.93
CA ALA A 188 7.95 1.39 0.91
C ALA A 188 8.13 2.42 -0.21
N LEU A 189 8.40 3.69 0.11
CA LEU A 189 8.35 4.84 -0.81
C LEU A 189 9.73 5.33 -1.26
N ALA A 190 10.82 4.78 -0.71
CA ALA A 190 12.19 5.17 -1.01
C ALA A 190 12.40 6.70 -0.86
N GLU A 191 12.92 7.34 -1.91
CA GLU A 191 13.23 8.78 -1.90
C GLU A 191 11.97 9.69 -1.85
N GLU A 192 10.78 9.16 -2.09
CA GLU A 192 9.51 9.89 -1.99
C GLU A 192 9.00 10.02 -0.54
N ALA A 193 9.57 9.24 0.40
CA ALA A 193 9.20 9.31 1.82
C ALA A 193 9.57 10.67 2.44
N ARG A 194 8.57 11.37 3.01
CA ARG A 194 8.78 12.69 3.61
C ARG A 194 9.69 12.66 4.83
N GLU A 195 9.55 11.62 5.68
CA GLU A 195 10.30 11.44 6.92
C GLU A 195 11.58 10.60 6.73
N ARG A 196 12.09 10.45 5.51
CA ARG A 196 13.26 9.64 5.19
C ARG A 196 14.51 9.94 6.03
N ASN A 197 14.70 11.18 6.46
CA ASN A 197 15.85 11.57 7.27
C ASN A 197 15.85 10.87 8.64
N HIS A 198 14.69 10.69 9.27
CA HIS A 198 14.57 9.95 10.52
C HIS A 198 14.89 8.45 10.32
N ALA A 199 14.45 7.88 9.20
CA ALA A 199 14.80 6.50 8.85
C ALA A 199 16.30 6.33 8.61
N LYS A 200 16.92 7.25 7.85
CA LYS A 200 18.35 7.27 7.56
C LYS A 200 19.20 7.43 8.83
N GLU A 201 18.79 8.32 9.73
CA GLU A 201 19.40 8.49 11.04
C GLU A 201 19.37 7.18 11.86
N THR A 202 18.22 6.50 11.87
CA THR A 202 18.06 5.21 12.55
C THR A 202 18.99 4.14 11.96
N LEU A 203 19.03 4.00 10.64
CA LEU A 203 19.89 3.05 9.96
C LEU A 203 21.37 3.32 10.25
N SER A 204 21.79 4.57 10.14
CA SER A 204 23.19 4.99 10.38
C SER A 204 23.62 4.70 11.81
N SER A 205 22.77 4.96 12.82
CA SER A 205 23.09 4.71 14.22
C SER A 205 23.24 3.21 14.55
N LEU A 206 22.60 2.35 13.75
CA LEU A 206 22.72 0.90 13.84
C LEU A 206 23.84 0.33 12.95
N GLY A 207 24.64 1.20 12.29
CA GLY A 207 25.71 0.79 11.40
C GLY A 207 25.23 0.15 10.10
N ARG A 208 23.99 0.42 9.69
CA ARG A 208 23.40 -0.11 8.45
C ARG A 208 23.53 0.88 7.30
N THR A 209 23.47 0.35 6.09
CA THR A 209 23.45 1.17 4.87
C THR A 209 22.17 2.00 4.80
N ASP A 210 22.32 3.21 4.27
CA ASP A 210 21.22 4.15 4.06
C ASP A 210 20.46 3.81 2.76
N THR A 211 19.69 2.72 2.78
CA THR A 211 18.92 2.24 1.64
C THR A 211 17.52 1.76 2.06
N PRO A 212 16.51 1.86 1.19
CA PRO A 212 15.18 1.31 1.45
C PRO A 212 15.20 -0.20 1.76
N GLN A 213 16.10 -0.95 1.12
CA GLN A 213 16.29 -2.38 1.37
C GLN A 213 16.81 -2.67 2.78
N ALA A 214 17.71 -1.82 3.29
CA ALA A 214 18.18 -1.95 4.67
C ALA A 214 17.09 -1.61 5.69
N ALA A 215 16.23 -0.63 5.40
CA ALA A 215 15.05 -0.31 6.22
C ALA A 215 14.07 -1.48 6.24
N PHE A 216 13.76 -2.07 5.07
CA PHE A 216 12.93 -3.26 4.96
C PHE A 216 13.49 -4.42 5.80
N LYS A 217 14.77 -4.73 5.64
CA LYS A 217 15.45 -5.79 6.39
C LYS A 217 15.39 -5.58 7.91
N LEU A 218 15.60 -4.34 8.34
CA LEU A 218 15.48 -3.97 9.75
C LEU A 218 14.06 -4.21 10.28
N LEU A 219 13.03 -3.79 9.54
CA LEU A 219 11.62 -4.00 9.94
C LEU A 219 11.25 -5.48 10.06
N VAL A 220 11.79 -6.33 9.19
CA VAL A 220 11.63 -7.78 9.26
C VAL A 220 12.34 -8.35 10.49
N GLU A 221 13.58 -7.98 10.74
CA GLU A 221 14.34 -8.42 11.92
C GLU A 221 13.70 -7.97 13.23
N LEU A 222 13.09 -6.79 13.25
CA LEU A 222 12.31 -6.27 14.38
C LEU A 222 10.95 -6.97 14.52
N LYS A 223 10.55 -7.83 13.57
CA LYS A 223 9.24 -8.48 13.50
C LYS A 223 8.08 -7.47 13.46
N VAL A 224 8.32 -6.29 12.87
CA VAL A 224 7.29 -5.32 12.53
C VAL A 224 6.64 -5.71 11.20
N TRP A 225 7.44 -6.19 10.25
CA TRP A 225 7.00 -6.71 8.96
C TRP A 225 7.35 -8.20 8.81
N SER A 226 6.61 -8.90 7.94
CA SER A 226 7.00 -10.21 7.45
C SER A 226 8.05 -10.09 6.34
N GLU A 227 8.73 -11.18 6.01
CA GLU A 227 9.61 -11.25 4.84
C GLU A 227 8.84 -11.00 3.53
N HIS A 228 7.54 -11.30 3.52
CA HIS A 228 6.64 -11.17 2.39
C HIS A 228 5.71 -9.95 2.48
N GLU A 229 6.04 -8.94 3.32
CA GLU A 229 5.24 -7.70 3.42
C GLU A 229 4.93 -7.11 2.05
N ASN A 230 3.66 -6.74 1.83
CA ASN A 230 3.19 -6.24 0.55
C ASN A 230 3.56 -4.75 0.35
N LEU A 231 4.74 -4.50 -0.19
CA LEU A 231 5.21 -3.14 -0.47
C LEU A 231 4.37 -2.42 -1.52
N VAL A 232 3.72 -3.16 -2.43
CA VAL A 232 2.86 -2.56 -3.44
C VAL A 232 1.64 -1.93 -2.77
N LEU A 233 0.99 -2.67 -1.88
CA LEU A 233 -0.15 -2.16 -1.10
C LEU A 233 0.24 -0.98 -0.21
N ARG A 234 1.43 -1.02 0.41
CA ARG A 234 1.97 0.08 1.24
C ARG A 234 2.21 1.38 0.46
N ARG A 235 2.44 1.29 -0.85
CA ARG A 235 2.66 2.46 -1.74
C ARG A 235 1.37 3.12 -2.20
N THR A 236 0.24 2.48 -2.00
CA THR A 236 -1.07 2.96 -2.45
C THR A 236 -1.83 3.65 -1.33
N GLN A 237 -2.90 4.34 -1.72
CA GLN A 237 -3.84 4.94 -0.78
C GLN A 237 -5.07 4.04 -0.51
N ILE A 238 -5.00 2.76 -0.92
CA ILE A 238 -6.07 1.80 -0.67
C ILE A 238 -6.29 1.66 0.84
N PRO A 239 -7.51 1.91 1.34
CA PRO A 239 -7.81 1.86 2.75
C PRO A 239 -7.89 0.39 3.22
N ILE A 240 -6.86 -0.07 3.92
CA ILE A 240 -6.76 -1.46 4.40
C ILE A 240 -7.74 -1.70 5.56
N HIS A 241 -7.88 -0.71 6.45
CA HIS A 241 -8.72 -0.82 7.65
C HIS A 241 -9.96 0.06 7.55
N PHE A 242 -11.04 -0.37 8.19
CA PHE A 242 -12.21 0.46 8.40
C PHE A 242 -12.00 1.38 9.61
N SER A 243 -12.56 2.58 9.56
CA SER A 243 -12.55 3.48 10.72
C SER A 243 -13.46 2.93 11.82
N THR A 244 -13.19 3.28 13.07
CA THR A 244 -14.03 2.92 14.22
C THR A 244 -15.49 3.31 13.99
N LYS A 245 -15.73 4.51 13.41
CA LYS A 245 -17.09 4.98 13.08
C LYS A 245 -17.82 4.04 12.11
N VAL A 246 -17.15 3.57 11.04
CA VAL A 246 -17.75 2.64 10.07
C VAL A 246 -18.05 1.30 10.71
N LEU A 247 -17.16 0.79 11.58
CA LEU A 247 -17.37 -0.46 12.30
C LEU A 247 -18.54 -0.34 13.28
N GLU A 248 -18.70 0.78 13.98
CA GLU A 248 -19.84 1.05 14.86
C GLU A 248 -21.17 1.10 14.08
N VAL A 249 -21.18 1.76 12.90
CA VAL A 249 -22.35 1.78 12.01
C VAL A 249 -22.68 0.39 11.51
N SER A 250 -21.68 -0.38 11.10
CA SER A 250 -21.83 -1.78 10.69
C SER A 250 -22.47 -2.61 11.80
N GLN A 251 -21.95 -2.54 13.02
CA GLN A 251 -22.48 -3.28 14.17
C GLN A 251 -23.90 -2.85 14.53
N ARG A 252 -24.21 -1.57 14.39
CA ARG A 252 -25.59 -1.06 14.58
C ARG A 252 -26.53 -1.64 13.53
N CYS A 253 -26.10 -1.68 12.28
CA CYS A 253 -26.88 -2.23 11.16
C CYS A 253 -27.17 -3.74 11.35
N LEU A 254 -26.20 -4.50 11.88
CA LEU A 254 -26.38 -5.91 12.21
C LEU A 254 -27.43 -6.13 13.33
N ASN A 255 -27.37 -5.32 14.39
CA ASN A 255 -28.24 -5.47 15.55
C ASN A 255 -29.64 -4.85 15.34
N PHE A 256 -29.68 -3.75 14.58
CA PHE A 256 -30.88 -2.96 14.33
C PHE A 256 -30.92 -2.55 12.85
N PRO A 257 -31.23 -3.49 11.94
CA PRO A 257 -31.27 -3.18 10.51
C PRO A 257 -32.29 -2.07 10.22
N PRO A 258 -32.00 -1.17 9.28
CA PRO A 258 -32.93 -0.11 8.90
C PRO A 258 -34.23 -0.69 8.34
N PRO A 259 -35.36 0.04 8.37
CA PRO A 259 -36.59 -0.38 7.73
C PRO A 259 -36.36 -0.69 6.25
N ASP A 260 -37.00 -1.75 5.77
CA ASP A 260 -36.95 -2.12 4.35
C ASP A 260 -37.86 -1.20 3.52
N LEU A 261 -37.28 -0.34 2.72
CA LEU A 261 -38.01 0.57 1.83
C LEU A 261 -38.82 -0.18 0.76
N ASP A 262 -38.41 -1.40 0.42
CA ASP A 262 -39.00 -2.24 -0.60
C ASP A 262 -39.94 -3.31 -0.02
N ALA A 263 -40.18 -3.36 1.30
CA ALA A 263 -40.90 -4.44 1.99
C ALA A 263 -42.26 -4.77 1.34
N ASN A 264 -43.00 -3.73 0.92
CA ASN A 264 -44.34 -3.91 0.31
C ASN A 264 -44.29 -4.30 -1.18
N ASN A 265 -43.12 -4.14 -1.83
CA ASN A 265 -42.94 -4.35 -3.26
C ASN A 265 -42.10 -5.61 -3.56
N ARG A 266 -41.58 -6.29 -2.50
CA ARG A 266 -40.79 -7.49 -2.71
C ARG A 266 -41.63 -8.64 -3.19
N LEU A 267 -41.25 -9.16 -4.35
CA LEU A 267 -41.85 -10.38 -4.90
C LEU A 267 -41.34 -11.57 -4.07
N ASP A 268 -42.28 -12.39 -3.56
CA ASP A 268 -41.90 -13.63 -2.86
C ASP A 268 -41.53 -14.72 -3.86
N LEU A 269 -40.26 -15.03 -3.94
CA LEU A 269 -39.67 -16.09 -4.76
C LEU A 269 -39.09 -17.22 -3.91
N THR A 270 -39.49 -17.34 -2.64
CA THR A 270 -38.98 -18.36 -1.69
C THR A 270 -39.39 -19.79 -2.06
N HIS A 271 -40.35 -19.91 -2.96
CA HIS A 271 -40.82 -21.21 -3.48
C HIS A 271 -39.90 -21.77 -4.58
N LEU A 272 -39.04 -20.95 -5.17
CA LEU A 272 -38.09 -21.39 -6.19
C LEU A 272 -36.87 -22.05 -5.55
N LYS A 273 -36.33 -23.08 -6.23
CA LYS A 273 -35.02 -23.61 -5.90
C LYS A 273 -33.95 -22.64 -6.41
N VAL A 274 -33.26 -22.02 -5.50
CA VAL A 274 -32.18 -21.09 -5.81
C VAL A 274 -30.84 -21.79 -5.61
N TYR A 275 -30.00 -21.78 -6.64
CA TYR A 275 -28.65 -22.32 -6.68
C TYR A 275 -27.64 -21.18 -6.67
N THR A 276 -26.80 -21.09 -5.64
CA THR A 276 -25.60 -20.24 -5.65
C THR A 276 -24.40 -21.10 -6.01
N ILE A 277 -23.53 -20.63 -6.91
CA ILE A 277 -22.43 -21.41 -7.49
C ILE A 277 -21.16 -20.57 -7.45
N ASP A 278 -20.23 -20.94 -6.57
CA ASP A 278 -19.00 -20.19 -6.30
C ASP A 278 -17.81 -21.11 -6.02
N ASP A 279 -16.62 -20.54 -5.87
CA ASP A 279 -15.49 -21.27 -5.31
C ASP A 279 -15.75 -21.60 -3.81
N GLU A 280 -15.27 -22.73 -3.33
CA GLU A 280 -15.46 -23.21 -1.96
C GLU A 280 -15.13 -22.15 -0.89
N SER A 281 -14.07 -21.37 -1.14
CA SER A 281 -13.58 -20.33 -0.22
C SER A 281 -14.33 -19.00 -0.28
N THR A 282 -15.28 -18.82 -1.21
CA THR A 282 -16.07 -17.59 -1.33
C THR A 282 -17.06 -17.47 -0.18
N LEU A 283 -17.02 -16.36 0.55
CA LEU A 283 -17.92 -16.06 1.65
C LEU A 283 -18.98 -15.01 1.29
N GLU A 284 -18.64 -14.11 0.38
CA GLU A 284 -19.50 -13.04 -0.12
C GLU A 284 -20.24 -13.56 -1.37
N ILE A 285 -21.47 -14.04 -1.21
CA ILE A 285 -22.25 -14.62 -2.30
C ILE A 285 -23.13 -13.54 -2.92
N ASP A 286 -22.76 -13.08 -4.10
CA ASP A 286 -23.46 -12.01 -4.82
C ASP A 286 -24.66 -12.52 -5.64
N ASP A 287 -24.59 -13.73 -6.19
CA ASP A 287 -25.53 -14.19 -7.20
C ASP A 287 -26.06 -15.62 -6.97
N GLY A 288 -27.23 -15.86 -7.53
CA GLY A 288 -27.87 -17.16 -7.58
C GLY A 288 -28.80 -17.26 -8.79
N VAL A 289 -29.09 -18.47 -9.21
CA VAL A 289 -29.95 -18.77 -10.37
C VAL A 289 -31.07 -19.73 -10.02
N SER A 290 -32.19 -19.57 -10.71
CA SER A 290 -33.36 -20.46 -10.61
C SER A 290 -34.03 -20.68 -11.97
N LEU A 291 -34.80 -21.74 -12.06
CA LEU A 291 -35.65 -22.01 -13.20
C LEU A 291 -37.11 -22.23 -12.74
N GLU A 292 -38.03 -21.58 -13.41
CA GLU A 292 -39.48 -21.73 -13.20
C GLU A 292 -40.10 -22.33 -14.44
N TYR A 293 -40.92 -23.35 -14.25
CA TYR A 293 -41.77 -23.94 -15.32
C TYR A 293 -43.13 -23.27 -15.30
N LEU A 294 -43.48 -22.58 -16.39
CA LEU A 294 -44.75 -21.89 -16.52
C LEU A 294 -45.89 -22.85 -16.94
N GLU A 295 -47.13 -22.49 -16.68
CA GLU A 295 -48.30 -23.29 -17.02
C GLU A 295 -48.44 -23.57 -18.52
N ASP A 296 -47.95 -22.67 -19.39
CA ASP A 296 -47.91 -22.79 -20.83
C ASP A 296 -46.74 -23.65 -21.37
N GLY A 297 -45.94 -24.23 -20.47
CA GLY A 297 -44.79 -25.08 -20.78
C GLY A 297 -43.50 -24.31 -21.08
N ARG A 298 -43.53 -22.97 -21.09
CA ARG A 298 -42.31 -22.19 -21.22
C ARG A 298 -41.45 -22.25 -19.95
N GLN A 299 -40.17 -22.01 -20.10
CA GLN A 299 -39.23 -21.93 -19.01
C GLN A 299 -38.84 -20.46 -18.78
N ARG A 300 -38.92 -20.03 -17.53
CA ARG A 300 -38.46 -18.70 -17.11
C ARG A 300 -37.19 -18.86 -16.27
N LEU A 301 -36.11 -18.27 -16.74
CA LEU A 301 -34.88 -18.14 -15.98
C LEU A 301 -35.02 -16.99 -15.00
N TRP A 302 -34.49 -17.18 -13.81
CA TRP A 302 -34.35 -16.16 -12.79
C TRP A 302 -32.87 -16.02 -12.40
N ILE A 303 -32.41 -14.78 -12.36
CA ILE A 303 -31.06 -14.43 -11.90
C ILE A 303 -31.26 -13.51 -10.70
N HIS A 304 -30.79 -13.95 -9.55
CA HIS A 304 -30.96 -13.25 -8.27
C HIS A 304 -29.64 -12.64 -7.86
N ILE A 305 -29.64 -11.33 -7.64
CA ILE A 305 -28.43 -10.61 -7.19
C ILE A 305 -28.69 -10.11 -5.77
N ALA A 306 -27.75 -10.33 -4.88
CA ALA A 306 -27.76 -9.82 -3.51
C ALA A 306 -28.09 -8.32 -3.49
N ASP A 307 -28.87 -7.91 -2.50
CA ASP A 307 -29.34 -6.52 -2.36
C ASP A 307 -28.74 -5.80 -1.15
N PRO A 308 -27.45 -5.42 -1.15
CA PRO A 308 -26.84 -4.64 -0.06
C PRO A 308 -27.58 -3.32 0.20
N THR A 309 -28.21 -2.74 -0.85
CA THR A 309 -28.95 -1.48 -0.74
C THR A 309 -30.23 -1.60 0.13
N ARG A 310 -30.54 -2.81 0.62
CA ARG A 310 -31.51 -3.05 1.69
C ARG A 310 -31.04 -2.44 3.02
N LEU A 311 -29.71 -2.35 3.24
CA LEU A 311 -29.10 -2.00 4.51
C LEU A 311 -28.45 -0.61 4.53
N LEU A 312 -28.29 0.03 3.39
CA LEU A 312 -27.65 1.33 3.26
C LEU A 312 -28.37 2.21 2.24
N SER A 313 -28.20 3.51 2.37
CA SER A 313 -28.78 4.52 1.49
C SER A 313 -27.69 5.39 0.88
N PRO A 314 -27.92 5.97 -0.32
CA PRO A 314 -26.98 6.89 -0.95
C PRO A 314 -26.59 8.03 0.01
N GLY A 315 -25.29 8.22 0.22
CA GLY A 315 -24.73 9.28 1.07
C GLY A 315 -24.61 8.95 2.56
N ASP A 316 -25.03 7.77 3.02
CA ASP A 316 -24.75 7.34 4.40
C ASP A 316 -23.27 6.88 4.58
N GLU A 317 -22.89 6.61 5.83
CA GLU A 317 -21.52 6.25 6.17
C GLU A 317 -21.01 4.99 5.47
N LEU A 318 -21.89 3.97 5.26
CA LEU A 318 -21.52 2.72 4.59
C LEU A 318 -21.37 2.96 3.08
N ASP A 319 -22.26 3.74 2.48
CA ASP A 319 -22.18 4.11 1.06
C ASP A 319 -20.91 4.93 0.77
N LEU A 320 -20.64 5.96 1.58
CA LEU A 320 -19.44 6.80 1.42
C LEU A 320 -18.14 5.98 1.56
N GLU A 321 -18.11 5.03 2.49
CA GLU A 321 -16.95 4.13 2.65
C GLU A 321 -16.83 3.15 1.47
N ALA A 322 -17.92 2.55 1.02
CA ALA A 322 -17.93 1.67 -0.14
C ALA A 322 -17.50 2.44 -1.41
N ARG A 323 -17.98 3.67 -1.60
CA ARG A 323 -17.56 4.55 -2.69
C ARG A 323 -16.07 4.87 -2.62
N ARG A 324 -15.54 5.18 -1.42
CA ARG A 324 -14.11 5.44 -1.21
C ARG A 324 -13.25 4.23 -1.57
N ARG A 325 -13.69 3.02 -1.23
CA ARG A 325 -12.99 1.76 -1.57
C ARG A 325 -13.18 1.35 -3.02
N SER A 326 -14.33 1.66 -3.59
CA SER A 326 -14.76 1.39 -4.96
C SER A 326 -14.86 -0.08 -5.35
N THR A 327 -14.02 -0.94 -4.84
CA THR A 327 -14.01 -2.38 -5.09
C THR A 327 -13.31 -3.14 -3.97
N THR A 328 -13.69 -4.40 -3.77
CA THR A 328 -12.88 -5.36 -3.00
C THR A 328 -11.60 -5.66 -3.79
N VAL A 329 -10.44 -5.71 -3.11
CA VAL A 329 -9.14 -6.03 -3.70
C VAL A 329 -8.77 -7.46 -3.29
N TYR A 330 -8.58 -8.33 -4.26
CA TYR A 330 -8.24 -9.74 -4.02
C TYR A 330 -6.75 -9.97 -4.15
N LEU A 331 -6.16 -10.46 -3.06
CA LEU A 331 -4.74 -10.75 -2.96
C LEU A 331 -4.53 -12.24 -2.69
N PRO A 332 -3.42 -12.85 -3.08
CA PRO A 332 -3.12 -14.24 -2.73
C PRO A 332 -3.20 -14.55 -1.23
N THR A 333 -2.88 -13.56 -0.40
CA THR A 333 -2.89 -13.68 1.08
C THR A 333 -4.22 -13.31 1.74
N GLY A 334 -5.26 -12.98 0.98
CA GLY A 334 -6.56 -12.55 1.49
C GLY A 334 -7.18 -11.44 0.67
N MET A 335 -8.06 -10.64 1.26
CA MET A 335 -8.72 -9.55 0.54
C MET A 335 -8.80 -8.26 1.38
N VAL A 336 -8.89 -7.13 0.69
CA VAL A 336 -9.29 -5.84 1.27
C VAL A 336 -10.73 -5.58 0.85
N PRO A 337 -11.72 -5.84 1.71
CA PRO A 337 -13.13 -5.85 1.33
C PRO A 337 -13.70 -4.44 1.16
N MET A 338 -14.75 -4.30 0.34
CA MET A 338 -15.47 -3.05 0.16
C MET A 338 -16.37 -2.73 1.35
N PHE A 339 -16.94 -3.72 1.99
CA PHE A 339 -17.76 -3.61 3.22
C PHE A 339 -17.11 -4.33 4.40
N PRO A 340 -17.46 -3.97 5.66
CA PRO A 340 -17.09 -4.77 6.82
C PRO A 340 -17.53 -6.22 6.70
N HIS A 341 -16.63 -7.13 7.08
CA HIS A 341 -16.77 -8.57 6.87
C HIS A 341 -18.14 -9.13 7.31
N ASP A 342 -18.57 -8.80 8.54
CA ASP A 342 -19.81 -9.35 9.10
C ASP A 342 -21.08 -8.91 8.35
N LEU A 343 -21.06 -7.73 7.71
CA LEU A 343 -22.14 -7.29 6.83
C LEU A 343 -22.07 -8.01 5.48
N ALA A 344 -20.89 -8.03 4.88
CA ALA A 344 -20.66 -8.56 3.53
C ALA A 344 -20.96 -10.06 3.44
N THR A 345 -20.54 -10.84 4.43
CA THR A 345 -20.74 -12.30 4.47
C THR A 345 -22.06 -12.74 5.11
N GLY A 346 -22.75 -11.81 5.78
CA GLY A 346 -24.01 -12.03 6.47
C GLY A 346 -25.20 -11.47 5.69
N PRO A 347 -25.85 -10.40 6.20
CA PRO A 347 -27.12 -9.91 5.67
C PRO A 347 -27.06 -9.30 4.27
N MET A 348 -25.86 -8.99 3.75
CA MET A 348 -25.67 -8.55 2.36
C MET A 348 -25.54 -9.73 1.38
N SER A 349 -25.22 -10.93 1.86
CA SER A 349 -24.91 -12.11 1.06
C SER A 349 -26.13 -13.02 0.88
N LEU A 350 -26.14 -13.81 -0.19
CA LEU A 350 -27.16 -14.84 -0.42
C LEU A 350 -26.86 -16.11 0.39
N VAL A 351 -27.13 -16.06 1.68
CA VAL A 351 -26.80 -17.15 2.62
C VAL A 351 -27.79 -18.32 2.48
N GLN A 352 -27.25 -19.53 2.33
CA GLN A 352 -28.05 -20.76 2.20
C GLN A 352 -29.07 -20.92 3.34
N SER A 353 -30.29 -21.29 2.98
CA SER A 353 -31.41 -21.55 3.87
C SER A 353 -31.95 -20.34 4.66
N GLN A 354 -31.45 -19.13 4.41
CA GLN A 354 -31.93 -17.88 4.99
C GLN A 354 -32.82 -17.11 4.01
N LEU A 355 -33.69 -16.24 4.56
CA LEU A 355 -34.42 -15.28 3.73
C LEU A 355 -33.50 -14.14 3.36
N CYS A 356 -33.25 -13.97 2.07
CA CYS A 356 -32.33 -12.97 1.53
C CYS A 356 -33.10 -11.97 0.68
N ALA A 357 -32.78 -10.70 0.84
CA ALA A 357 -33.21 -9.65 -0.07
C ALA A 357 -32.39 -9.72 -1.36
N ALA A 358 -33.07 -9.65 -2.51
CA ALA A 358 -32.40 -9.69 -3.81
C ALA A 358 -33.03 -8.71 -4.82
N LEU A 359 -32.25 -8.32 -5.81
CA LEU A 359 -32.72 -7.76 -7.07
C LEU A 359 -32.73 -8.92 -8.07
N SER A 360 -33.94 -9.31 -8.52
CA SER A 360 -34.12 -10.49 -9.36
C SER A 360 -34.53 -10.12 -10.79
N PHE A 361 -33.83 -10.72 -11.73
CA PHE A 361 -34.08 -10.56 -13.16
C PHE A 361 -34.77 -11.81 -13.68
N SER A 362 -36.01 -11.67 -14.17
CA SER A 362 -36.71 -12.76 -14.85
C SER A 362 -36.54 -12.63 -16.34
N VAL A 363 -36.39 -13.74 -17.06
CA VAL A 363 -36.24 -13.72 -18.49
C VAL A 363 -36.80 -14.99 -19.14
N ILE A 364 -37.48 -14.84 -20.26
CA ILE A 364 -37.86 -15.90 -21.19
C ILE A 364 -37.04 -15.73 -22.46
N LEU A 365 -36.43 -16.82 -22.89
CA LEU A 365 -35.59 -16.86 -24.08
C LEU A 365 -36.27 -17.62 -25.21
N GLU A 366 -36.04 -17.22 -26.47
CA GLU A 366 -36.33 -18.02 -27.64
C GLU A 366 -35.37 -19.23 -27.70
N GLU A 367 -35.70 -20.18 -28.58
CA GLU A 367 -34.80 -21.33 -28.85
C GLU A 367 -33.42 -20.88 -29.37
N SER A 368 -33.37 -19.76 -30.05
CA SER A 368 -32.13 -19.11 -30.53
C SER A 368 -31.23 -18.58 -29.38
N GLY A 369 -31.77 -18.40 -28.17
CA GLY A 369 -31.12 -17.73 -27.06
C GLY A 369 -31.39 -16.22 -27.00
N ALA A 370 -32.20 -15.65 -27.92
CA ALA A 370 -32.60 -14.24 -27.85
C ALA A 370 -33.60 -14.00 -26.71
N VAL A 371 -33.61 -12.79 -26.15
CA VAL A 371 -34.54 -12.38 -25.09
C VAL A 371 -35.89 -11.99 -25.70
N THR A 372 -36.97 -12.66 -25.29
CA THR A 372 -38.36 -12.34 -25.67
C THR A 372 -39.04 -11.45 -24.64
N GLU A 373 -39.00 -11.87 -23.39
CA GLU A 373 -39.68 -11.19 -22.29
C GLU A 373 -38.70 -11.08 -21.12
N TYR A 374 -38.72 -9.96 -20.41
CA TYR A 374 -37.96 -9.82 -19.18
C TYR A 374 -38.63 -8.85 -18.20
N SER A 375 -38.34 -8.98 -16.93
CA SER A 375 -38.70 -8.01 -15.91
C SER A 375 -37.69 -8.02 -14.76
N ILE A 376 -37.62 -6.90 -14.03
CA ILE A 376 -36.73 -6.75 -12.88
C ILE A 376 -37.58 -6.49 -11.64
N HIS A 377 -37.31 -7.20 -10.56
CA HIS A 377 -38.06 -7.12 -9.32
C HIS A 377 -37.14 -7.02 -8.11
N VAL A 378 -37.51 -6.19 -7.16
CA VAL A 378 -37.02 -6.40 -5.79
C VAL A 378 -37.75 -7.64 -5.23
N SER A 379 -37.00 -8.55 -4.63
CA SER A 379 -37.55 -9.85 -4.23
C SER A 379 -37.02 -10.32 -2.87
N THR A 380 -37.72 -11.33 -2.33
CA THR A 380 -37.23 -12.17 -1.23
C THR A 380 -37.02 -13.57 -1.76
N ILE A 381 -35.83 -14.11 -1.57
CA ILE A 381 -35.45 -15.46 -1.97
C ILE A 381 -34.96 -16.26 -0.77
N LYS A 382 -34.89 -17.57 -0.93
CA LYS A 382 -34.28 -18.48 0.06
C LYS A 382 -33.32 -19.43 -0.68
N PRO A 383 -32.01 -19.17 -0.71
CA PRO A 383 -31.07 -20.05 -1.39
C PRO A 383 -31.19 -21.48 -0.89
N THR A 384 -31.42 -22.39 -1.83
CA THR A 384 -31.65 -23.82 -1.50
C THR A 384 -30.30 -24.53 -1.41
N TYR A 385 -29.43 -24.28 -2.38
CA TYR A 385 -28.15 -24.93 -2.49
C TYR A 385 -27.03 -23.90 -2.59
N ARG A 386 -25.95 -24.19 -1.88
CA ARG A 386 -24.62 -23.55 -2.09
C ARG A 386 -23.73 -24.61 -2.69
N LEU A 387 -23.41 -24.46 -3.97
CA LEU A 387 -22.63 -25.41 -4.77
C LEU A 387 -21.28 -24.80 -5.13
N THR A 388 -20.30 -25.66 -5.32
CA THR A 388 -19.04 -25.30 -5.99
C THR A 388 -19.16 -25.51 -7.50
N TYR A 389 -18.22 -24.97 -8.28
CA TYR A 389 -18.15 -25.23 -9.71
C TYR A 389 -17.97 -26.72 -9.99
N ASP A 390 -17.14 -27.41 -9.19
CA ASP A 390 -16.89 -28.86 -9.30
C ASP A 390 -18.17 -29.67 -9.03
N ASP A 391 -18.96 -29.30 -7.99
CA ASP A 391 -20.25 -29.94 -7.72
C ASP A 391 -21.19 -29.87 -8.91
N VAL A 392 -21.29 -28.67 -9.54
CA VAL A 392 -22.17 -28.47 -10.69
C VAL A 392 -21.67 -29.23 -11.91
N ASP A 393 -20.36 -29.25 -12.17
CA ASP A 393 -19.81 -30.03 -13.28
C ASP A 393 -20.06 -31.53 -13.10
N GLU A 394 -19.91 -32.06 -11.88
CA GLU A 394 -20.25 -33.44 -11.57
C GLU A 394 -21.77 -33.71 -11.78
N MET A 395 -22.64 -32.82 -11.29
CA MET A 395 -24.12 -32.93 -11.51
C MET A 395 -24.46 -32.94 -13.00
N LEU A 396 -23.84 -32.09 -13.81
CA LEU A 396 -24.06 -32.04 -15.26
C LEU A 396 -23.54 -33.29 -15.97
N GLN A 397 -22.40 -33.83 -15.55
CA GLN A 397 -21.81 -35.05 -16.10
C GLN A 397 -22.65 -36.28 -15.77
N LEU A 398 -23.15 -36.38 -14.54
CA LEU A 398 -23.99 -37.52 -14.10
C LEU A 398 -25.43 -37.42 -14.61
N GLY A 399 -25.87 -36.26 -15.09
CA GLY A 399 -27.23 -36.03 -15.57
C GLY A 399 -28.27 -36.26 -14.49
N LEU A 400 -28.06 -35.69 -13.30
CA LEU A 400 -28.92 -35.93 -12.10
C LEU A 400 -30.35 -35.51 -12.36
N GLN A 401 -31.28 -36.51 -12.39
CA GLN A 401 -32.73 -36.28 -12.55
C GLN A 401 -33.38 -35.59 -11.33
N ALA A 402 -32.71 -35.59 -10.20
CA ALA A 402 -33.23 -34.94 -8.99
C ALA A 402 -33.18 -33.40 -9.06
N GLU A 403 -32.26 -32.84 -9.87
CA GLU A 403 -32.11 -31.39 -10.05
C GLU A 403 -32.11 -31.05 -11.55
N PRO A 404 -33.27 -31.26 -12.25
CA PRO A 404 -33.33 -31.02 -13.69
C PRO A 404 -33.19 -29.54 -14.07
N GLU A 405 -33.42 -28.63 -13.12
CA GLU A 405 -33.27 -27.18 -13.32
C GLU A 405 -31.84 -26.79 -13.70
N ILE A 406 -30.82 -27.38 -13.03
CA ILE A 406 -29.41 -27.10 -13.34
C ILE A 406 -29.05 -27.48 -14.79
N SER A 407 -29.51 -28.69 -15.21
CA SER A 407 -29.28 -29.14 -16.59
C SER A 407 -29.97 -28.24 -17.61
N ALA A 408 -31.19 -27.77 -17.30
CA ALA A 408 -31.92 -26.85 -18.16
C ALA A 408 -31.27 -25.46 -18.21
N ILE A 409 -30.83 -24.92 -17.07
CA ILE A 409 -30.09 -23.64 -17.02
C ILE A 409 -28.79 -23.75 -17.85
N ALA A 410 -28.03 -24.85 -17.72
CA ALA A 410 -26.83 -25.10 -18.52
C ALA A 410 -27.14 -25.22 -20.02
N ALA A 411 -28.28 -25.82 -20.41
CA ALA A 411 -28.70 -25.84 -21.81
C ALA A 411 -29.02 -24.42 -22.34
N TRP A 412 -29.69 -23.61 -21.53
CA TRP A 412 -29.98 -22.22 -21.88
C TRP A 412 -28.71 -21.35 -21.95
N SER A 413 -27.75 -21.56 -21.05
CA SER A 413 -26.46 -20.83 -21.10
C SER A 413 -25.72 -21.10 -22.40
N LYS A 414 -25.67 -22.37 -22.87
CA LYS A 414 -25.07 -22.72 -24.15
C LYS A 414 -25.77 -22.05 -25.34
N ARG A 415 -27.12 -22.03 -25.35
CA ARG A 415 -27.87 -21.34 -26.39
C ARG A 415 -27.61 -19.83 -26.35
N ARG A 416 -27.56 -19.25 -25.17
CA ARG A 416 -27.27 -17.82 -24.96
C ARG A 416 -25.88 -17.47 -25.46
N HIS A 417 -24.89 -18.26 -25.13
CA HIS A 417 -23.52 -18.10 -25.65
C HIS A 417 -23.50 -18.15 -27.19
N ALA A 418 -24.12 -19.15 -27.78
CA ALA A 418 -24.19 -19.29 -29.24
C ALA A 418 -24.87 -18.06 -29.89
N TRP A 419 -25.94 -17.53 -29.29
CA TRP A 419 -26.61 -16.32 -29.75
C TRP A 419 -25.65 -15.13 -29.69
N ARG A 420 -24.95 -14.89 -28.60
CA ARG A 420 -23.97 -13.79 -28.48
C ARG A 420 -22.84 -13.90 -29.52
N VAL A 421 -22.35 -15.09 -29.76
CA VAL A 421 -21.36 -15.36 -30.83
C VAL A 421 -21.94 -14.97 -32.20
N SER A 422 -23.21 -15.30 -32.49
CA SER A 422 -23.87 -14.86 -33.73
C SER A 422 -24.05 -13.32 -33.81
N GLN A 423 -24.08 -12.63 -32.65
CA GLN A 423 -24.07 -11.17 -32.58
C GLN A 423 -22.66 -10.56 -32.63
N GLY A 424 -21.62 -11.39 -32.86
CA GLY A 424 -20.25 -10.96 -33.00
C GLY A 424 -19.47 -10.93 -31.65
N ALA A 425 -19.93 -11.65 -30.65
CA ALA A 425 -19.12 -11.85 -29.42
C ALA A 425 -17.79 -12.53 -29.76
N ILE A 426 -16.73 -12.11 -29.06
CA ILE A 426 -15.36 -12.63 -29.29
C ILE A 426 -14.98 -13.51 -28.12
N THR A 427 -14.83 -14.80 -28.39
CA THR A 427 -14.39 -15.77 -27.40
C THR A 427 -12.88 -15.85 -27.38
N ILE A 428 -12.29 -15.68 -26.20
CA ILE A 428 -10.85 -15.79 -25.95
C ILE A 428 -10.68 -16.81 -24.84
N SER A 429 -10.17 -17.98 -25.18
CA SER A 429 -9.84 -19.04 -24.20
C SER A 429 -8.36 -18.97 -23.89
N MET A 430 -8.03 -18.49 -22.71
CA MET A 430 -6.66 -18.48 -22.16
C MET A 430 -6.68 -19.18 -20.80
N PRO A 431 -5.66 -20.01 -20.52
CA PRO A 431 -5.50 -20.52 -19.16
C PRO A 431 -5.43 -19.38 -18.16
N ASP A 432 -6.13 -19.53 -17.06
CA ASP A 432 -6.11 -18.61 -15.92
C ASP A 432 -5.75 -19.39 -14.65
N SER A 433 -5.29 -18.73 -13.61
CA SER A 433 -4.80 -19.38 -12.41
C SER A 433 -5.27 -18.68 -11.16
N SER A 434 -5.67 -19.48 -10.18
CA SER A 434 -5.90 -19.04 -8.82
C SER A 434 -4.61 -19.21 -8.01
N ILE A 435 -4.18 -18.11 -7.38
CA ILE A 435 -2.99 -18.07 -6.53
C ILE A 435 -3.47 -17.83 -5.10
N LYS A 436 -3.14 -18.74 -4.19
CA LYS A 436 -3.50 -18.64 -2.76
C LYS A 436 -2.26 -18.86 -1.91
N VAL A 437 -2.17 -18.11 -0.83
CA VAL A 437 -1.12 -18.21 0.17
C VAL A 437 -1.80 -18.39 1.52
N ASP A 438 -1.47 -19.45 2.21
CA ASP A 438 -2.04 -19.75 3.52
C ASP A 438 -1.30 -19.03 4.67
N GLU A 439 -1.74 -19.26 5.91
CA GLU A 439 -1.16 -18.66 7.11
C GLU A 439 0.29 -19.12 7.38
N ASN A 440 0.71 -20.24 6.79
CA ASN A 440 2.07 -20.78 6.88
C ASN A 440 2.95 -20.31 5.72
N GLU A 441 2.45 -19.35 4.92
CA GLU A 441 3.11 -18.85 3.70
C GLU A 441 3.32 -19.93 2.63
N GLU A 442 2.53 -21.02 2.65
CA GLU A 442 2.51 -22.02 1.59
C GLU A 442 1.73 -21.49 0.39
N ILE A 443 2.37 -21.54 -0.78
CA ILE A 443 1.82 -21.00 -2.02
C ILE A 443 1.19 -22.15 -2.82
N THR A 444 -0.08 -21.97 -3.18
CA THR A 444 -0.77 -22.88 -4.10
C THR A 444 -1.16 -22.14 -5.36
N ILE A 445 -0.75 -22.65 -6.52
CA ILE A 445 -1.21 -22.17 -7.84
C ILE A 445 -2.02 -23.29 -8.47
N ARG A 446 -3.29 -23.01 -8.77
CA ARG A 446 -4.20 -23.96 -9.43
C ARG A 446 -4.64 -23.39 -10.76
N LEU A 447 -4.50 -24.18 -11.82
CA LEU A 447 -5.07 -23.85 -13.11
C LEU A 447 -6.59 -23.85 -13.03
N LEU A 448 -7.23 -22.78 -13.50
CA LEU A 448 -8.67 -22.70 -13.60
C LEU A 448 -9.09 -23.23 -14.97
N GLU A 449 -9.74 -24.39 -14.97
CA GLU A 449 -10.26 -24.99 -16.19
C GLU A 449 -11.50 -24.26 -16.68
N ASP A 450 -11.60 -24.09 -18.00
CA ASP A 450 -12.82 -23.59 -18.65
C ASP A 450 -13.85 -24.72 -18.66
N CYS A 451 -14.75 -24.71 -17.70
CA CYS A 451 -15.71 -25.78 -17.45
C CYS A 451 -17.17 -25.34 -17.67
N PRO A 452 -18.11 -26.28 -17.91
CA PRO A 452 -19.53 -25.97 -18.16
C PRO A 452 -20.19 -25.13 -17.06
N SER A 453 -19.85 -25.37 -15.81
CA SER A 453 -20.39 -24.62 -14.65
C SER A 453 -19.96 -23.15 -14.66
N ARG A 454 -18.69 -22.86 -14.92
CA ARG A 454 -18.17 -21.48 -15.06
C ARG A 454 -18.81 -20.77 -16.24
N GLN A 455 -19.01 -21.46 -17.38
CA GLN A 455 -19.69 -20.91 -18.53
C GLN A 455 -21.16 -20.60 -18.20
N LEU A 456 -21.85 -21.49 -17.46
CA LEU A 456 -23.23 -21.30 -17.02
C LEU A 456 -23.37 -20.01 -16.20
N VAL A 457 -22.56 -19.85 -15.15
CA VAL A 457 -22.62 -18.66 -14.30
C VAL A 457 -22.27 -17.40 -15.09
N ALA A 458 -21.18 -17.43 -15.87
CA ALA A 458 -20.78 -16.29 -16.68
C ALA A 458 -21.88 -15.82 -17.64
N GLU A 459 -22.55 -16.74 -18.34
CA GLU A 459 -23.64 -16.38 -19.26
C GLU A 459 -24.86 -15.79 -18.54
N MET A 460 -25.22 -16.31 -17.35
CA MET A 460 -26.31 -15.75 -16.56
C MET A 460 -25.95 -14.34 -16.03
N MET A 461 -24.72 -14.12 -15.61
CA MET A 461 -24.27 -12.79 -15.18
C MET A 461 -24.21 -11.78 -16.33
N ILE A 462 -23.77 -12.20 -17.51
CA ILE A 462 -23.79 -11.37 -18.72
C ILE A 462 -25.24 -11.03 -19.10
N LEU A 463 -26.15 -11.99 -19.01
CA LEU A 463 -27.57 -11.79 -19.30
C LEU A 463 -28.19 -10.78 -18.32
N ALA A 464 -27.96 -10.90 -17.02
CA ALA A 464 -28.44 -9.90 -16.05
C ALA A 464 -27.93 -8.48 -16.35
N GLY A 465 -26.67 -8.35 -16.73
CA GLY A 465 -26.07 -7.06 -17.11
C GLY A 465 -26.70 -6.47 -18.39
N GLU A 466 -27.06 -7.31 -19.37
CA GLU A 466 -27.80 -6.88 -20.57
C GLU A 466 -29.20 -6.42 -20.21
N LEU A 467 -29.93 -7.20 -19.38
CA LEU A 467 -31.31 -6.85 -18.98
C LEU A 467 -31.33 -5.55 -18.18
N GLY A 468 -30.38 -5.36 -17.26
CA GLY A 468 -30.21 -4.12 -16.52
C GLY A 468 -29.93 -2.93 -17.43
N ALA A 469 -29.08 -3.10 -18.46
CA ALA A 469 -28.78 -2.06 -19.43
C ALA A 469 -30.01 -1.71 -20.26
N ARG A 470 -30.74 -2.70 -20.79
CA ARG A 470 -31.99 -2.48 -21.56
C ARG A 470 -33.02 -1.74 -20.69
N TYR A 471 -33.19 -2.11 -19.46
CA TYR A 471 -34.10 -1.46 -18.52
C TYR A 471 -33.73 0.00 -18.30
N ALA A 472 -32.46 0.25 -17.98
CA ALA A 472 -31.95 1.61 -17.77
C ALA A 472 -32.09 2.50 -19.02
N GLN A 473 -31.83 1.97 -20.21
CA GLN A 473 -32.05 2.69 -21.46
C GLN A 473 -33.53 3.03 -21.68
N THR A 474 -34.41 2.04 -21.54
CA THR A 474 -35.87 2.21 -21.79
C THR A 474 -36.48 3.29 -20.88
N HIS A 475 -35.99 3.37 -19.64
CA HIS A 475 -36.52 4.30 -18.64
C HIS A 475 -35.64 5.55 -18.41
N ASN A 476 -34.59 5.74 -19.22
CA ASN A 476 -33.63 6.86 -19.10
C ASN A 476 -33.02 6.98 -17.69
N ILE A 477 -32.67 5.85 -17.08
CA ILE A 477 -32.05 5.82 -15.77
C ILE A 477 -30.53 5.99 -15.91
N PRO A 478 -29.91 7.00 -15.28
CA PRO A 478 -28.46 7.15 -15.32
C PRO A 478 -27.76 6.05 -14.51
N VAL A 479 -27.01 5.20 -15.18
CA VAL A 479 -26.23 4.11 -14.60
C VAL A 479 -24.86 4.04 -15.28
N PRO A 480 -23.86 3.36 -14.67
CA PRO A 480 -22.57 3.13 -15.31
C PRO A 480 -22.68 2.07 -16.41
N PHE A 481 -22.87 2.48 -17.66
CA PHE A 481 -22.76 1.58 -18.81
C PHE A 481 -21.29 1.24 -19.07
N ARG A 482 -21.05 -0.01 -19.45
CA ARG A 482 -19.70 -0.48 -19.82
C ARG A 482 -19.69 -0.84 -21.29
N GLY A 483 -18.93 -0.09 -22.07
CA GLY A 483 -18.76 -0.29 -23.49
C GLY A 483 -17.34 -0.73 -23.85
N GLN A 484 -17.21 -1.34 -25.03
CA GLN A 484 -15.91 -1.72 -25.58
C GLN A 484 -15.97 -1.56 -27.09
N PRO A 485 -15.11 -0.72 -27.69
CA PRO A 485 -15.05 -0.57 -29.13
C PRO A 485 -14.78 -1.89 -29.87
N GLN A 486 -15.24 -1.97 -31.12
CA GLN A 486 -14.94 -3.15 -31.94
C GLN A 486 -13.44 -3.24 -32.20
N PRO A 487 -12.81 -4.39 -31.95
CA PRO A 487 -11.39 -4.58 -32.23
C PRO A 487 -11.17 -4.72 -33.76
N GLU A 488 -9.98 -4.29 -34.17
CA GLU A 488 -9.48 -4.59 -35.51
C GLU A 488 -8.69 -5.92 -35.42
N LEU A 489 -9.35 -7.01 -35.75
CA LEU A 489 -8.75 -8.33 -35.73
C LEU A 489 -7.92 -8.58 -37.00
N PRO A 490 -6.83 -9.34 -36.97
CA PRO A 490 -6.14 -9.82 -38.15
C PRO A 490 -7.07 -10.63 -39.04
N PRO A 491 -6.81 -10.70 -40.36
CA PRO A 491 -7.56 -11.56 -41.26
C PRO A 491 -7.63 -13.02 -40.73
N GLU A 492 -8.76 -13.66 -40.96
CA GLU A 492 -8.99 -15.03 -40.49
C GLU A 492 -7.88 -16.00 -40.97
N GLU A 493 -7.40 -15.80 -42.18
CA GLU A 493 -6.32 -16.59 -42.79
C GLU A 493 -5.03 -16.50 -41.96
N GLU A 494 -4.68 -15.32 -41.46
CA GLU A 494 -3.50 -15.12 -40.59
C GLU A 494 -3.69 -15.75 -39.22
N LEU A 495 -4.89 -15.66 -38.65
CA LEU A 495 -5.21 -16.30 -37.37
C LEU A 495 -5.21 -17.83 -37.47
N LEU A 496 -5.60 -18.39 -38.62
CA LEU A 496 -5.61 -19.83 -38.85
C LEU A 496 -4.21 -20.43 -39.01
N ILE A 497 -3.21 -19.62 -39.38
CA ILE A 497 -1.79 -20.05 -39.42
C ILE A 497 -1.26 -20.30 -37.99
N LEU A 498 -1.75 -19.55 -37.01
CA LEU A 498 -1.36 -19.71 -35.62
C LEU A 498 -1.92 -21.00 -35.01
N SER A 499 -1.12 -21.68 -34.20
CA SER A 499 -1.57 -22.86 -33.45
C SER A 499 -2.87 -22.55 -32.69
N PRO A 500 -3.88 -23.45 -32.75
CA PRO A 500 -5.13 -23.27 -32.00
C PRO A 500 -4.85 -23.27 -30.50
N GLY A 501 -5.75 -22.65 -29.73
CA GLY A 501 -5.62 -22.51 -28.28
C GLY A 501 -4.88 -21.23 -27.87
N PRO A 502 -3.98 -21.27 -26.87
CA PRO A 502 -3.41 -20.08 -26.22
C PRO A 502 -2.68 -19.13 -27.18
N VAL A 503 -1.99 -19.66 -28.19
CA VAL A 503 -1.24 -18.83 -29.18
C VAL A 503 -2.19 -17.95 -29.99
N ARG A 504 -3.24 -18.54 -30.58
CA ARG A 504 -4.26 -17.81 -31.33
C ARG A 504 -5.06 -16.87 -30.44
N SER A 505 -5.45 -17.32 -29.27
CA SER A 505 -6.14 -16.51 -28.25
C SER A 505 -5.32 -15.31 -27.81
N SER A 506 -4.00 -15.46 -27.63
CA SER A 506 -3.08 -14.36 -27.30
C SER A 506 -3.01 -13.32 -28.42
N ALA A 507 -3.03 -13.75 -29.69
CA ALA A 507 -3.06 -12.83 -30.85
C ALA A 507 -4.37 -12.02 -30.90
N ILE A 508 -5.53 -12.66 -30.68
CA ILE A 508 -6.83 -11.99 -30.60
C ILE A 508 -6.87 -11.02 -29.42
N ARG A 509 -6.46 -11.47 -28.22
CA ARG A 509 -6.45 -10.65 -26.99
C ARG A 509 -5.63 -9.38 -27.13
N ARG A 510 -4.53 -9.41 -27.85
CA ARG A 510 -3.70 -8.23 -28.14
C ARG A 510 -4.44 -7.14 -28.89
N CYS A 511 -5.40 -7.50 -29.74
CA CYS A 511 -6.20 -6.55 -30.53
C CYS A 511 -7.37 -5.96 -29.75
N MET A 512 -7.70 -6.50 -28.56
CA MET A 512 -8.85 -6.06 -27.79
C MET A 512 -8.60 -4.69 -27.16
N PRO A 513 -9.42 -3.68 -27.47
CA PRO A 513 -9.38 -2.40 -26.79
C PRO A 513 -9.87 -2.55 -25.34
N LYS A 514 -9.48 -1.61 -24.47
CA LYS A 514 -9.98 -1.58 -23.10
C LYS A 514 -11.46 -1.21 -23.09
N SER A 515 -12.23 -1.85 -22.22
CA SER A 515 -13.60 -1.42 -21.93
C SER A 515 -13.59 -0.16 -21.05
N GLU A 516 -14.59 0.72 -21.28
CA GLU A 516 -14.74 1.99 -20.57
C GLU A 516 -16.12 2.09 -19.93
N MET A 517 -16.22 2.80 -18.82
CA MET A 517 -17.49 3.13 -18.18
C MET A 517 -17.92 4.55 -18.53
N ALA A 518 -19.19 4.69 -18.90
CA ALA A 518 -19.81 5.98 -19.22
C ALA A 518 -21.29 5.99 -18.80
N THR A 519 -21.92 7.14 -18.74
CA THR A 519 -23.37 7.26 -18.49
C THR A 519 -24.22 7.12 -19.76
N THR A 520 -23.57 7.03 -20.91
CA THR A 520 -24.23 6.79 -22.20
C THR A 520 -24.00 5.35 -22.65
N PRO A 521 -25.03 4.62 -23.07
CA PRO A 521 -24.88 3.24 -23.51
C PRO A 521 -24.04 3.18 -24.79
N SER A 522 -23.21 2.18 -24.89
CA SER A 522 -22.42 1.85 -26.06
C SER A 522 -22.24 0.35 -26.20
N ARG A 523 -21.99 -0.13 -27.42
CA ARG A 523 -21.76 -1.54 -27.69
C ARG A 523 -20.56 -2.06 -26.91
N HIS A 524 -20.69 -3.28 -26.36
CA HIS A 524 -19.60 -4.04 -25.78
C HIS A 524 -19.19 -5.15 -26.75
N ALA A 525 -18.15 -4.91 -27.53
CA ALA A 525 -17.77 -5.77 -28.65
C ALA A 525 -17.48 -7.22 -28.23
N SER A 526 -16.65 -7.45 -27.19
CA SER A 526 -16.31 -8.82 -26.76
C SER A 526 -17.53 -9.58 -26.24
N LEU A 527 -18.55 -8.92 -25.71
CA LEU A 527 -19.77 -9.57 -25.26
C LEU A 527 -20.78 -9.75 -26.39
N GLY A 528 -20.65 -9.06 -27.52
CA GLY A 528 -21.62 -9.06 -28.61
C GLY A 528 -22.95 -8.38 -28.24
N LEU A 529 -22.92 -7.39 -27.34
CA LEU A 529 -24.11 -6.73 -26.80
C LEU A 529 -24.11 -5.25 -27.13
N ASP A 530 -25.28 -4.68 -27.50
CA ASP A 530 -25.42 -3.28 -27.85
C ASP A 530 -25.34 -2.35 -26.62
N ALA A 531 -25.70 -2.86 -25.45
CA ALA A 531 -25.49 -2.18 -24.17
C ALA A 531 -25.27 -3.21 -23.05
N TYR A 532 -24.48 -2.83 -22.07
CA TYR A 532 -24.17 -3.65 -20.90
C TYR A 532 -23.90 -2.79 -19.67
N ILE A 533 -24.35 -3.23 -18.50
CA ILE A 533 -23.98 -2.67 -17.22
C ILE A 533 -23.45 -3.76 -16.30
N GLN A 534 -22.56 -3.39 -15.38
CA GLN A 534 -22.22 -4.24 -14.26
C GLN A 534 -23.28 -4.06 -13.17
N VAL A 535 -23.93 -5.16 -12.74
CA VAL A 535 -25.05 -5.14 -11.78
C VAL A 535 -25.05 -6.36 -10.87
N THR A 536 -24.13 -7.30 -11.11
CA THR A 536 -24.16 -8.66 -10.55
C THR A 536 -23.27 -8.88 -9.32
N SER A 537 -22.52 -7.85 -8.89
CA SER A 537 -21.63 -7.99 -7.73
C SER A 537 -21.62 -6.74 -6.84
N PRO A 538 -22.76 -6.33 -6.29
CA PRO A 538 -22.89 -5.10 -5.52
C PRO A 538 -22.20 -5.14 -4.15
N ILE A 539 -21.84 -6.32 -3.62
CA ILE A 539 -21.11 -6.45 -2.35
C ILE A 539 -19.64 -6.03 -2.55
N ARG A 540 -19.10 -6.24 -3.76
CA ARG A 540 -17.65 -6.06 -4.04
C ARG A 540 -17.32 -5.07 -5.15
N ARG A 541 -18.30 -4.45 -5.83
CA ARG A 541 -18.11 -3.40 -6.83
C ARG A 541 -19.09 -2.26 -6.62
N TYR A 542 -18.58 -1.06 -6.42
CA TYR A 542 -19.43 0.11 -6.21
C TYR A 542 -20.25 0.50 -7.46
N SER A 543 -19.75 0.23 -8.67
CA SER A 543 -20.52 0.43 -9.91
C SER A 543 -21.84 -0.32 -9.92
N ASP A 544 -21.83 -1.54 -9.43
CA ASP A 544 -22.99 -2.41 -9.35
C ASP A 544 -23.97 -1.91 -8.25
N LEU A 545 -23.44 -1.54 -7.11
CA LEU A 545 -24.21 -0.95 -6.02
C LEU A 545 -24.92 0.34 -6.49
N LEU A 546 -24.22 1.19 -7.22
CA LEU A 546 -24.76 2.42 -7.82
C LEU A 546 -25.92 2.11 -8.77
N ALA A 547 -25.78 1.09 -9.62
CA ALA A 547 -26.86 0.66 -10.52
C ALA A 547 -28.08 0.16 -9.73
N HIS A 548 -27.88 -0.58 -8.63
CA HIS A 548 -28.97 -1.03 -7.76
C HIS A 548 -29.73 0.14 -7.14
N PHE A 549 -29.04 1.18 -6.63
CA PHE A 549 -29.72 2.36 -6.08
C PHE A 549 -30.66 3.01 -7.12
N GLN A 550 -30.17 3.20 -8.33
CA GLN A 550 -30.92 3.86 -9.40
C GLN A 550 -32.11 3.01 -9.90
N ILE A 551 -31.87 1.73 -10.18
CA ILE A 551 -32.91 0.80 -10.66
C ILE A 551 -34.00 0.61 -9.60
N LYS A 552 -33.63 0.41 -8.33
CA LYS A 552 -34.61 0.20 -7.25
C LYS A 552 -35.44 1.44 -6.95
N ALA A 553 -34.85 2.64 -6.98
CA ALA A 553 -35.61 3.87 -6.85
C ALA A 553 -36.70 3.98 -7.94
N HIS A 554 -36.33 3.69 -9.19
CA HIS A 554 -37.28 3.67 -10.30
C HIS A 554 -38.38 2.61 -10.12
N LEU A 555 -38.03 1.39 -9.67
CA LEU A 555 -39.01 0.32 -9.40
C LEU A 555 -40.02 0.69 -8.32
N ARG A 556 -39.63 1.50 -7.34
CA ARG A 556 -40.52 2.05 -6.30
C ARG A 556 -41.37 3.22 -6.79
N GLY A 557 -41.00 3.83 -7.91
CA GLY A 557 -41.61 5.09 -8.38
C GLY A 557 -41.07 6.32 -7.64
N ASP A 558 -39.95 6.19 -6.97
CA ASP A 558 -39.26 7.28 -6.26
C ASP A 558 -38.45 8.15 -7.24
N PRO A 559 -38.14 9.41 -6.88
CA PRO A 559 -37.11 10.18 -7.59
C PRO A 559 -35.79 9.42 -7.58
N LEU A 560 -35.07 9.50 -8.70
CA LEU A 560 -33.75 8.89 -8.79
C LEU A 560 -32.79 9.57 -7.81
N PRO A 561 -32.04 8.80 -7.00
CA PRO A 561 -31.16 9.36 -5.96
C PRO A 561 -30.00 10.17 -6.51
N LEU A 562 -29.57 9.90 -7.74
CA LEU A 562 -28.44 10.57 -8.37
C LEU A 562 -28.79 11.04 -9.78
N ALA A 563 -28.45 12.29 -10.09
CA ALA A 563 -28.57 12.86 -11.42
C ALA A 563 -27.41 12.38 -12.33
N VAL A 564 -27.56 12.58 -13.65
CA VAL A 564 -26.56 12.16 -14.65
C VAL A 564 -25.15 12.69 -14.33
N LEU A 565 -25.02 13.96 -13.93
CA LEU A 565 -23.72 14.56 -13.61
C LEU A 565 -23.09 13.93 -12.38
N GLU A 566 -23.88 13.64 -11.35
CA GLU A 566 -23.41 12.98 -10.13
C GLU A 566 -22.91 11.56 -10.42
N VAL A 567 -23.64 10.81 -11.25
CA VAL A 567 -23.21 9.48 -11.72
C VAL A 567 -21.90 9.59 -12.51
N GLN A 568 -21.74 10.60 -13.37
CA GLN A 568 -20.49 10.81 -14.12
C GLN A 568 -19.30 11.09 -13.20
N GLU A 569 -19.46 11.95 -12.21
CA GLU A 569 -18.42 12.26 -11.22
C GLU A 569 -18.01 11.01 -10.42
N ILE A 570 -19.00 10.23 -10.00
CA ILE A 570 -18.76 8.97 -9.29
C ILE A 570 -17.99 7.99 -10.20
N VAL A 571 -18.42 7.78 -11.42
CA VAL A 571 -17.77 6.87 -12.39
C VAL A 571 -16.31 7.26 -12.60
N GLN A 572 -16.01 8.54 -12.71
CA GLN A 572 -14.63 9.02 -12.84
C GLN A 572 -13.81 8.73 -11.58
N SER A 573 -14.37 8.99 -10.41
CA SER A 573 -13.73 8.77 -9.11
C SER A 573 -13.42 7.28 -8.89
N ILE A 574 -14.43 6.40 -9.01
CA ILE A 574 -14.24 4.95 -8.82
C ILE A 574 -13.31 4.35 -9.88
N GLY A 575 -13.31 4.89 -11.11
CA GLY A 575 -12.44 4.42 -12.18
C GLY A 575 -10.96 4.57 -11.87
N MET A 576 -10.56 5.57 -11.07
CA MET A 576 -9.16 5.72 -10.62
C MET A 576 -8.83 4.67 -9.56
N ALA A 577 -9.68 4.50 -8.55
CA ALA A 577 -9.48 3.53 -7.47
C ALA A 577 -9.47 2.08 -7.99
N VAL A 578 -10.35 1.74 -8.93
CA VAL A 578 -10.38 0.41 -9.57
C VAL A 578 -9.09 0.13 -10.35
N ARG A 579 -8.53 1.13 -11.04
CA ARG A 579 -7.22 0.96 -11.73
C ARG A 579 -6.09 0.73 -10.74
N GLU A 580 -6.08 1.46 -9.62
CA GLU A 580 -5.08 1.27 -8.55
C GLU A 580 -5.23 -0.12 -7.93
N ALA A 581 -6.44 -0.54 -7.59
CA ALA A 581 -6.73 -1.88 -7.09
C ALA A 581 -6.21 -2.98 -8.03
N SER A 582 -6.54 -2.89 -9.32
CA SER A 582 -6.09 -3.84 -10.34
C SER A 582 -4.56 -3.86 -10.52
N LEU A 583 -3.90 -2.72 -10.30
CA LEU A 583 -2.44 -2.66 -10.31
C LEU A 583 -1.85 -3.41 -9.12
N VAL A 584 -2.41 -3.19 -7.93
CA VAL A 584 -1.99 -3.87 -6.68
C VAL A 584 -2.19 -5.38 -6.80
N GLU A 585 -3.35 -5.83 -7.24
CA GLU A 585 -3.64 -7.26 -7.46
C GLU A 585 -2.61 -7.89 -8.40
N ARG A 586 -2.41 -7.29 -9.57
CA ARG A 586 -1.49 -7.81 -10.58
C ARG A 586 -0.03 -7.86 -10.09
N GLN A 587 0.45 -6.80 -9.40
CA GLN A 587 1.82 -6.78 -8.91
C GLN A 587 2.01 -7.72 -7.71
N THR A 588 1.00 -7.85 -6.85
CA THR A 588 1.03 -8.81 -5.74
C THR A 588 1.00 -10.25 -6.24
N ASN A 589 0.14 -10.55 -7.23
CA ASN A 589 0.12 -11.87 -7.88
C ASN A 589 1.49 -12.17 -8.51
N ARG A 590 2.07 -11.20 -9.22
CA ARG A 590 3.39 -11.33 -9.83
C ARG A 590 4.47 -11.64 -8.80
N TYR A 591 4.46 -10.98 -7.64
CA TYR A 591 5.38 -11.26 -6.54
C TYR A 591 5.28 -12.73 -6.08
N TRP A 592 4.06 -13.21 -5.82
CA TRP A 592 3.85 -14.57 -5.33
C TRP A 592 4.09 -15.64 -6.39
N ILE A 593 3.86 -15.35 -7.67
CA ILE A 593 4.26 -16.20 -8.77
C ILE A 593 5.78 -16.40 -8.78
N LEU A 594 6.54 -15.32 -8.69
CA LEU A 594 8.00 -15.38 -8.67
C LEU A 594 8.53 -16.09 -7.42
N GLU A 595 7.89 -15.91 -6.28
CA GLU A 595 8.23 -16.62 -5.05
C GLU A 595 7.93 -18.12 -5.17
N TYR A 596 6.79 -18.47 -5.74
CA TYR A 596 6.47 -19.88 -6.04
C TYR A 596 7.53 -20.51 -6.94
N LEU A 597 7.85 -19.88 -8.04
CA LEU A 597 8.85 -20.37 -8.98
C LEU A 597 10.26 -20.41 -8.36
N ARG A 598 10.60 -19.48 -7.48
CA ARG A 598 11.85 -19.49 -6.70
C ARG A 598 11.94 -20.72 -5.80
N ARG A 599 10.86 -21.05 -5.09
CA ARG A 599 10.78 -22.24 -4.21
C ARG A 599 10.84 -23.54 -5.00
N HIS A 600 10.34 -23.54 -6.26
CA HIS A 600 10.31 -24.69 -7.15
C HIS A 600 11.39 -24.63 -8.25
N SER A 601 12.53 -24.01 -7.96
CA SER A 601 13.62 -23.83 -8.95
C SER A 601 14.24 -25.13 -9.47
N GLY A 602 14.02 -26.26 -8.76
CA GLY A 602 14.45 -27.59 -9.21
C GLY A 602 13.54 -28.25 -10.26
N GLU A 603 12.35 -27.69 -10.49
CA GLU A 603 11.35 -28.28 -11.38
C GLU A 603 11.53 -27.80 -12.82
N VAL A 604 11.06 -28.65 -13.75
CA VAL A 604 11.03 -28.31 -15.18
C VAL A 604 9.61 -28.00 -15.58
N TRP A 605 9.42 -26.81 -16.16
CA TRP A 605 8.14 -26.27 -16.55
C TRP A 605 7.94 -26.37 -18.05
N GLN A 606 6.79 -26.86 -18.48
CA GLN A 606 6.44 -26.83 -19.89
C GLN A 606 5.93 -25.42 -20.26
N ALA A 607 6.58 -24.81 -21.24
CA ALA A 607 6.25 -23.48 -21.71
C ALA A 607 5.92 -23.49 -23.21
N VAL A 608 4.93 -22.68 -23.60
CA VAL A 608 4.63 -22.42 -25.01
C VAL A 608 4.90 -20.96 -25.37
N VAL A 609 5.54 -20.71 -26.50
CA VAL A 609 5.82 -19.37 -27.01
C VAL A 609 4.55 -18.77 -27.58
N LEU A 610 4.00 -17.74 -26.90
CA LEU A 610 2.73 -17.11 -27.29
C LEU A 610 2.89 -16.03 -28.36
N ARG A 611 3.82 -15.10 -28.15
CA ARG A 611 4.06 -13.98 -29.05
C ARG A 611 5.37 -13.26 -28.76
N TRP A 612 5.85 -12.49 -29.73
CA TRP A 612 6.96 -11.58 -29.53
C TRP A 612 6.53 -10.31 -28.79
N LEU A 613 7.34 -9.90 -27.84
CA LEU A 613 7.28 -8.58 -27.19
C LEU A 613 8.22 -7.60 -27.92
N ARG A 614 9.45 -8.06 -28.19
CA ARG A 614 10.46 -7.39 -29.03
C ARG A 614 11.26 -8.47 -29.76
N GLU A 615 10.92 -8.69 -31.03
CA GLU A 615 11.52 -9.74 -31.82
C GLU A 615 13.00 -9.50 -32.11
N ASP A 616 13.39 -8.24 -32.32
CA ASP A 616 14.77 -7.79 -32.52
C ASP A 616 15.67 -8.06 -31.29
N GLU A 617 15.09 -8.16 -30.12
CA GLU A 617 15.79 -8.48 -28.87
C GLU A 617 15.64 -9.95 -28.44
N ASN A 618 15.00 -10.80 -29.24
CA ASN A 618 14.59 -12.15 -28.88
C ASN A 618 13.75 -12.21 -27.58
N LEU A 619 12.98 -11.16 -27.27
CA LEU A 619 12.12 -11.10 -26.11
C LEU A 619 10.70 -11.47 -26.49
N GLY A 620 10.20 -12.56 -25.92
CA GLY A 620 8.83 -13.02 -26.16
C GLY A 620 8.05 -13.26 -24.87
N LEU A 621 6.76 -13.50 -25.02
CA LEU A 621 5.86 -13.93 -23.98
C LEU A 621 5.70 -15.45 -24.07
N ILE A 622 5.94 -16.13 -22.98
CA ILE A 622 5.71 -17.56 -22.82
C ILE A 622 4.55 -17.81 -21.85
N LEU A 623 3.90 -18.94 -22.00
CA LEU A 623 2.92 -19.46 -21.06
C LEU A 623 3.49 -20.73 -20.42
N LEU A 624 3.61 -20.78 -19.12
CA LEU A 624 3.87 -22.00 -18.37
C LEU A 624 2.57 -22.79 -18.31
N GLU A 625 2.47 -23.88 -19.10
CA GLU A 625 1.20 -24.59 -19.32
C GLU A 625 0.68 -25.24 -18.04
N ASP A 626 1.58 -25.77 -17.19
CA ASP A 626 1.23 -26.48 -15.96
C ASP A 626 0.51 -25.60 -14.91
N ILE A 627 0.80 -24.32 -14.92
CA ILE A 627 0.27 -23.35 -13.94
C ILE A 627 -0.48 -22.18 -14.58
N GLY A 628 -0.61 -22.12 -15.89
CA GLY A 628 -1.36 -21.06 -16.61
C GLY A 628 -0.78 -19.66 -16.50
N ILE A 629 0.53 -19.51 -16.26
CA ILE A 629 1.18 -18.23 -15.98
C ILE A 629 1.94 -17.72 -17.19
N GLU A 630 1.66 -16.48 -17.56
CA GLU A 630 2.37 -15.79 -18.63
C GLU A 630 3.58 -15.01 -18.10
N LEU A 631 4.74 -15.21 -18.73
CA LEU A 631 5.99 -14.56 -18.36
C LEU A 631 6.74 -14.06 -19.60
N ALA A 632 7.42 -12.91 -19.46
CA ALA A 632 8.35 -12.44 -20.48
C ALA A 632 9.70 -13.19 -20.31
N TRP A 633 10.25 -13.68 -21.42
CA TRP A 633 11.54 -14.33 -21.42
C TRP A 633 12.35 -13.97 -22.67
N ARG A 634 13.66 -13.84 -22.50
CA ARG A 634 14.61 -13.59 -23.60
C ARG A 634 15.19 -14.92 -24.06
N PHE A 635 14.89 -15.30 -25.28
CA PHE A 635 15.30 -16.59 -25.82
C PHE A 635 16.79 -16.59 -26.17
N PRO A 636 17.53 -17.64 -25.79
CA PRO A 636 18.95 -17.79 -26.16
C PRO A 636 19.17 -18.23 -27.61
N ARG A 637 18.12 -18.68 -28.30
CA ARG A 637 18.11 -19.14 -29.69
C ARG A 637 16.87 -18.64 -30.44
N ALA A 638 16.85 -18.84 -31.75
CA ALA A 638 15.65 -18.58 -32.53
C ALA A 638 14.54 -19.59 -32.18
N VAL A 639 13.34 -19.10 -32.02
CA VAL A 639 12.11 -19.85 -31.71
C VAL A 639 10.99 -19.37 -32.62
N SER A 640 9.95 -20.18 -32.77
CA SER A 640 8.72 -19.85 -33.49
C SER A 640 7.54 -19.75 -32.50
N LEU A 641 6.49 -19.01 -32.89
CA LEU A 641 5.25 -19.00 -32.13
C LEU A 641 4.63 -20.36 -32.06
N GLY A 642 4.28 -20.82 -30.89
CA GLY A 642 3.75 -22.17 -30.65
C GLY A 642 4.81 -23.22 -30.32
N ASP A 643 6.10 -22.88 -30.38
CA ASP A 643 7.15 -23.79 -29.90
C ASP A 643 6.96 -24.10 -28.42
N ARG A 644 7.13 -25.39 -28.06
CA ARG A 644 7.13 -25.83 -26.67
C ARG A 644 8.56 -26.01 -26.18
N LEU A 645 8.80 -25.56 -24.99
CA LEU A 645 10.11 -25.47 -24.36
C LEU A 645 10.02 -26.05 -22.95
N ASP A 646 11.02 -26.81 -22.56
CA ASP A 646 11.19 -27.25 -21.18
C ASP A 646 12.13 -26.29 -20.47
N LEU A 647 11.60 -25.57 -19.47
CA LEU A 647 12.30 -24.49 -18.79
C LEU A 647 12.51 -24.82 -17.33
N GLN A 648 13.71 -24.53 -16.82
CA GLN A 648 14.01 -24.57 -15.39
C GLN A 648 14.35 -23.17 -14.90
N VAL A 649 13.94 -22.81 -13.68
CA VAL A 649 14.27 -21.52 -13.09
C VAL A 649 15.73 -21.48 -12.68
N ALA A 650 16.53 -20.65 -13.34
CA ALA A 650 17.93 -20.44 -13.00
C ALA A 650 18.09 -19.42 -11.86
N TYR A 651 17.24 -18.41 -11.82
CA TYR A 651 17.22 -17.36 -10.80
C TYR A 651 15.84 -16.71 -10.75
N ALA A 652 15.36 -16.44 -9.56
CA ALA A 652 14.17 -15.60 -9.35
C ALA A 652 14.33 -14.73 -8.10
N ASP A 653 13.99 -13.44 -8.23
CA ASP A 653 13.91 -12.48 -7.14
C ASP A 653 12.56 -11.76 -7.19
N PRO A 654 11.62 -12.11 -6.31
CA PRO A 654 10.30 -11.49 -6.26
C PRO A 654 10.34 -10.00 -5.92
N ARG A 655 11.33 -9.55 -5.13
CA ARG A 655 11.46 -8.14 -4.70
C ARG A 655 11.96 -7.23 -5.82
N GLU A 656 12.86 -7.75 -6.64
CA GLU A 656 13.43 -7.02 -7.80
C GLU A 656 12.64 -7.31 -9.09
N ASP A 657 11.54 -8.08 -9.03
CA ASP A 657 10.73 -8.52 -10.18
C ASP A 657 11.56 -9.19 -11.28
N GLN A 658 12.52 -10.01 -10.89
CA GLN A 658 13.45 -10.67 -11.81
C GLN A 658 13.20 -12.18 -11.87
N ILE A 659 13.25 -12.72 -13.08
CA ILE A 659 13.26 -14.16 -13.30
C ILE A 659 14.12 -14.50 -14.53
N HIS A 660 14.93 -15.53 -14.41
CA HIS A 660 15.74 -16.08 -15.48
C HIS A 660 15.49 -17.57 -15.58
N PHE A 661 15.26 -18.04 -16.80
CA PHE A 661 15.10 -19.45 -17.09
C PHE A 661 16.31 -20.00 -17.85
N GLN A 662 16.55 -21.27 -17.67
CA GLN A 662 17.44 -22.08 -18.49
C GLN A 662 16.59 -23.09 -19.25
N GLU A 663 16.80 -23.19 -20.58
CA GLU A 663 16.17 -24.23 -21.40
C GLU A 663 16.87 -25.57 -21.17
N MET A 664 16.07 -26.59 -20.88
CA MET A 664 16.54 -27.96 -20.70
C MET A 664 16.53 -28.69 -22.05
N VAL A 665 17.71 -28.94 -22.60
CA VAL A 665 17.84 -29.67 -23.84
C VAL A 665 18.16 -31.13 -23.50
N TYR A 666 17.19 -32.02 -23.67
CA TYR A 666 17.44 -33.46 -23.58
C TYR A 666 18.15 -33.90 -24.83
N GLN A 667 19.41 -34.34 -24.71
CA GLN A 667 20.05 -35.07 -25.79
C GLN A 667 19.22 -36.33 -26.05
N THR A 668 18.49 -36.36 -27.16
CA THR A 668 17.88 -37.60 -27.67
C THR A 668 19.00 -38.60 -27.82
N ALA A 669 19.07 -39.57 -26.92
CA ALA A 669 19.94 -40.72 -27.13
C ALA A 669 19.54 -41.34 -28.47
N GLN A 670 20.41 -41.25 -29.45
CA GLN A 670 20.25 -41.99 -30.70
C GLN A 670 20.18 -43.47 -30.32
N LEU A 671 18.99 -44.07 -30.42
CA LEU A 671 18.74 -45.49 -30.43
C LEU A 671 19.02 -46.03 -31.83
#